data_034652cf5dc4c34d1e95a8228015e18a
#
_entry.id   034652cf5dc4c34d1e95a8228015e18a
#
_cell.length_a   1.000
_cell.length_b   1.000
_cell.length_c   1.000
_cell.angle_alpha   90.00
_cell.angle_beta   90.00
_cell.angle_gamma   90.00
#
_symmetry.space_group_name_H-M   'P 1'
#
loop_
_entity.id
_entity.type
_entity.pdbx_description
1 polymer ?
#
loop_
_entity_poly.entity_id
_entity_poly.type
_entity_poly.pdbx_seq_one_letter_code
_entity_poly.pdbx_strand_id
1 'polypeptide(L)'
;MSAWRRFLSHPKPWLLACLVLLAGLAGLAGLAGLVSPQMGLHAQSSAMILDPLKGLFNAPVPKEWLSQAYLLTSYQEDPKYLDSASSYSNNETPWTYAVYEPPLKYHYLKRPYELLPRTLVDMPLLTFFDKGGRPLKIDPSALKDQSEEVRAQIAQTVFELKIKPGIMFQPHPAFYKNAQGELGNLKLTPNDLQDIRSPLDFKTTGFRELNAYDYAYAIKRLATPRINSPAFGFLSTKIVGFDRFGEKIQKENQRLKALADQQGIPGQALPWLDFRAYDFEGVKVVDPYTLQIKISGLYPQFKYWLAMSFFAPVAWEVDAFYAQNGMAKRNLSANTWPVGTGPFMLTEHDTNSRMVLSKNPNYRGEPYPCEGSEEDLALGLLKDCGKPTPLLEKIISTREKEGTSVATKFIQGYYDMPQMERGEPGIAYQVSIQDGTGLSKELLERKIQLPATIQVGLWHYGFNWLDPVVGAGKTPEQAERNKKLRQAISIAFDFEEYVSIFENSRAQVNHSLVVPGLFGNDAMLFNPVVFDPDGAGRFKRKSIDEAKRLLAQAGYPGGIDRESGKALVINYDTQGVGPGAKTRIDWVSKQFAKLNIQLEVRNTDYNRFQDKMRKGSAQFYFWGWLADYPDPENFLFLLYGPNSKAKFGGENSSNFDNKRYDQLFEKMKDMENTPERAALIVQMMHIMQEEAPMLFGWSEEYGGAYHQWVRNGKPSNIIRDQMAYLNVEPTLRVQKISEWNRPVLWPFFLLPVLIALLLWPAVLVWRRRQDVSIAQGMNDVGQQKSGVST
;
A
#
# COMPACT_ATOMS: atom_id res chain seq x y z
N MET A 1 -60.46 -11.87 -8.65
CA MET A 1 -61.52 -11.87 -7.60
C MET A 1 -62.34 -13.18 -7.53
N SER A 2 -62.29 -14.10 -8.46
CA SER A 2 -63.04 -15.36 -8.46
C SER A 2 -62.40 -16.54 -7.70
N ALA A 3 -61.09 -16.50 -7.47
CA ALA A 3 -60.36 -17.57 -6.75
C ALA A 3 -60.48 -17.43 -5.21
N TRP A 4 -60.68 -16.25 -4.71
CA TRP A 4 -60.82 -15.96 -3.25
C TRP A 4 -62.23 -16.34 -2.71
N ARG A 5 -63.28 -16.36 -3.53
CA ARG A 5 -64.61 -16.78 -3.08
C ARG A 5 -64.75 -18.28 -2.81
N ARG A 6 -63.90 -19.13 -3.39
CA ARG A 6 -63.93 -20.60 -3.15
C ARG A 6 -63.16 -21.06 -1.93
N PHE A 7 -62.24 -20.21 -1.44
CA PHE A 7 -61.39 -20.54 -0.26
C PHE A 7 -62.13 -20.29 1.07
N LEU A 8 -63.21 -19.49 1.04
CA LEU A 8 -63.94 -19.06 2.25
C LEU A 8 -65.19 -19.91 2.59
N SER A 9 -65.46 -21.00 1.82
CA SER A 9 -66.67 -21.81 1.98
C SER A 9 -66.54 -23.05 2.83
N HIS A 10 -65.34 -23.37 3.40
CA HIS A 10 -65.19 -24.52 4.32
C HIS A 10 -64.50 -24.12 5.63
N PRO A 11 -65.13 -24.25 6.79
CA PRO A 11 -64.60 -23.80 8.06
C PRO A 11 -63.45 -24.63 8.64
N LYS A 12 -63.11 -25.77 8.05
CA LYS A 12 -62.10 -26.70 8.59
C LYS A 12 -60.62 -26.27 8.35
N PRO A 13 -60.21 -25.63 7.24
CA PRO A 13 -58.79 -25.26 7.08
C PRO A 13 -58.33 -24.15 7.99
N TRP A 14 -59.20 -23.26 8.47
CA TRP A 14 -58.83 -22.17 9.37
C TRP A 14 -58.58 -22.62 10.83
N LEU A 15 -59.34 -23.59 11.30
CA LEU A 15 -59.07 -24.21 12.62
C LEU A 15 -57.75 -24.97 12.59
N LEU A 16 -57.38 -25.60 11.49
CA LEU A 16 -56.07 -26.25 11.34
C LEU A 16 -54.94 -25.23 11.30
N ALA A 17 -55.10 -24.10 10.58
CA ALA A 17 -54.07 -23.03 10.52
C ALA A 17 -53.89 -22.34 11.91
N CYS A 18 -54.98 -22.10 12.64
CA CYS A 18 -54.87 -21.56 13.99
C CYS A 18 -54.30 -22.57 15.00
N LEU A 19 -54.58 -23.87 14.87
CA LEU A 19 -54.01 -24.92 15.67
C LEU A 19 -52.52 -25.13 15.38
N VAL A 20 -52.07 -25.03 14.11
CA VAL A 20 -50.66 -25.09 13.73
C VAL A 20 -49.92 -23.85 14.21
N LEU A 21 -50.52 -22.64 14.17
CA LEU A 21 -49.95 -21.42 14.77
C LEU A 21 -49.89 -21.48 16.28
N LEU A 22 -50.93 -22.02 16.96
CA LEU A 22 -50.96 -22.22 18.40
C LEU A 22 -50.00 -23.34 18.85
N ALA A 23 -49.88 -24.42 18.09
CA ALA A 23 -48.90 -25.48 18.37
C ALA A 23 -47.44 -25.01 18.12
N GLY A 24 -47.22 -24.17 17.10
CA GLY A 24 -45.98 -23.49 16.86
C GLY A 24 -45.59 -22.55 18.03
N LEU A 25 -46.55 -21.79 18.55
CA LEU A 25 -46.35 -20.89 19.67
C LEU A 25 -46.17 -21.67 20.98
N ALA A 26 -46.88 -22.77 21.19
CA ALA A 26 -46.70 -23.64 22.38
C ALA A 26 -45.38 -24.42 22.32
N GLY A 27 -44.90 -24.82 21.15
CA GLY A 27 -43.56 -25.41 20.94
C GLY A 27 -42.44 -24.43 21.26
N LEU A 28 -42.61 -23.15 20.89
CA LEU A 28 -41.66 -22.10 21.20
C LEU A 28 -41.69 -21.67 22.67
N ALA A 29 -42.87 -21.72 23.34
CA ALA A 29 -42.99 -21.47 24.80
C ALA A 29 -42.41 -22.63 25.62
N GLY A 30 -42.48 -23.85 25.13
CA GLY A 30 -41.84 -25.04 25.75
C GLY A 30 -40.30 -24.97 25.69
N LEU A 31 -39.73 -24.37 24.68
CA LEU A 31 -38.29 -24.13 24.58
C LEU A 31 -37.82 -22.95 25.48
N ALA A 32 -38.67 -21.98 25.75
CA ALA A 32 -38.38 -20.87 26.67
C ALA A 32 -38.52 -21.27 28.16
N GLY A 33 -39.29 -22.32 28.49
CA GLY A 33 -39.51 -22.80 29.85
C GLY A 33 -38.40 -23.72 30.43
N LEU A 34 -37.38 -24.04 29.67
CA LEU A 34 -36.23 -24.88 30.09
C LEU A 34 -35.06 -24.09 30.67
N VAL A 35 -35.23 -22.80 30.95
CA VAL A 35 -34.20 -21.99 31.66
C VAL A 35 -34.81 -21.42 32.92
N SER A 36 -35.00 -22.27 33.96
CA SER A 36 -35.21 -21.82 35.31
C SER A 36 -33.91 -21.91 36.11
N PRO A 37 -33.57 -20.91 36.88
CA PRO A 37 -32.35 -20.92 37.68
C PRO A 37 -32.67 -21.46 39.09
N GLN A 38 -32.50 -22.75 39.32
CA GLN A 38 -32.24 -23.32 40.62
C GLN A 38 -31.77 -24.76 40.49
N MET A 39 -30.47 -24.97 40.60
CA MET A 39 -29.84 -26.10 41.28
C MET A 39 -28.36 -25.77 41.46
N GLY A 40 -28.01 -25.56 42.73
CA GLY A 40 -26.63 -25.35 43.14
C GLY A 40 -25.85 -26.64 43.28
N LEU A 41 -24.53 -26.49 43.12
CA LEU A 41 -23.43 -27.23 43.73
C LEU A 41 -23.19 -28.72 43.34
N HIS A 42 -21.98 -28.87 42.80
CA HIS A 42 -21.19 -30.09 42.51
C HIS A 42 -21.53 -30.86 41.26
N ALA A 43 -21.03 -30.36 40.14
CA ALA A 43 -20.51 -31.17 39.06
C ALA A 43 -19.29 -30.44 38.47
N GLN A 44 -18.16 -31.13 38.44
CA GLN A 44 -17.05 -30.74 37.57
C GLN A 44 -17.61 -30.64 36.16
N SER A 45 -17.86 -29.42 35.71
CA SER A 45 -18.42 -29.13 34.40
C SER A 45 -17.33 -29.37 33.38
N SER A 46 -17.44 -30.47 32.64
CA SER A 46 -17.09 -30.41 31.21
C SER A 46 -18.00 -29.35 30.61
N ALA A 47 -17.61 -28.09 30.71
CA ALA A 47 -18.26 -27.01 30.01
C ALA A 47 -18.15 -27.36 28.52
N MET A 48 -19.25 -27.79 27.92
CA MET A 48 -19.47 -27.66 26.48
C MET A 48 -19.21 -26.17 26.18
N ILE A 49 -18.01 -25.85 25.77
CA ILE A 49 -17.68 -24.53 25.19
C ILE A 49 -18.53 -24.48 23.94
N LEU A 50 -19.71 -23.88 24.04
CA LEU A 50 -20.52 -23.53 22.88
C LEU A 50 -19.60 -22.76 21.96
N ASP A 51 -19.30 -23.32 20.81
CA ASP A 51 -18.49 -22.67 19.78
C ASP A 51 -19.07 -21.26 19.54
N PRO A 52 -18.39 -20.19 19.96
CA PRO A 52 -18.94 -18.83 19.89
C PRO A 52 -19.21 -18.40 18.45
N LEU A 53 -18.62 -19.10 17.46
CA LEU A 53 -18.81 -18.84 16.03
C LEU A 53 -20.08 -19.51 15.47
N LYS A 54 -20.75 -20.42 16.19
CA LYS A 54 -22.01 -21.04 15.72
C LYS A 54 -23.13 -20.02 15.46
N GLY A 55 -23.14 -18.89 16.19
CA GLY A 55 -24.14 -17.84 16.05
C GLY A 55 -23.87 -16.84 14.91
N LEU A 56 -22.74 -16.92 14.25
CA LEU A 56 -22.41 -16.04 13.13
C LEU A 56 -23.06 -16.55 11.83
N PHE A 57 -23.95 -15.73 11.27
CA PHE A 57 -24.56 -15.97 9.97
C PHE A 57 -23.89 -15.05 8.95
N ASN A 58 -23.65 -15.54 7.73
CA ASN A 58 -23.11 -14.79 6.60
C ASN A 58 -21.75 -14.11 6.86
N ALA A 59 -20.85 -14.76 7.60
CA ALA A 59 -19.47 -14.27 7.73
C ALA A 59 -18.81 -14.18 6.35
N PRO A 60 -18.18 -13.04 5.99
CA PRO A 60 -17.55 -12.85 4.68
C PRO A 60 -16.24 -13.64 4.53
N VAL A 61 -15.76 -14.27 5.61
CA VAL A 61 -14.57 -15.11 5.65
C VAL A 61 -14.91 -16.47 6.26
N PRO A 62 -14.17 -17.54 5.94
CA PRO A 62 -14.31 -18.83 6.62
C PRO A 62 -14.16 -18.66 8.13
N LYS A 63 -15.08 -19.24 8.89
CA LYS A 63 -15.11 -19.07 10.36
C LYS A 63 -13.86 -19.62 11.05
N GLU A 64 -13.27 -20.65 10.46
CA GLU A 64 -12.05 -21.28 10.94
C GLU A 64 -10.88 -20.30 10.97
N TRP A 65 -10.83 -19.33 10.05
CA TRP A 65 -9.77 -18.32 10.01
C TRP A 65 -9.81 -17.38 11.20
N LEU A 66 -11.00 -17.11 11.73
CA LEU A 66 -11.19 -16.20 12.85
C LEU A 66 -10.55 -16.72 14.15
N SER A 67 -10.41 -18.05 14.29
CA SER A 67 -9.81 -18.69 15.47
C SER A 67 -8.30 -18.96 15.33
N GLN A 68 -7.67 -18.56 14.20
CA GLN A 68 -6.26 -18.81 13.94
C GLN A 68 -5.43 -17.52 14.10
N ALA A 69 -4.13 -17.66 14.27
CA ALA A 69 -3.18 -16.51 14.27
C ALA A 69 -2.95 -15.98 12.84
N TYR A 70 -4.03 -15.69 12.14
CA TYR A 70 -4.04 -15.09 10.81
C TYR A 70 -4.35 -13.59 10.92
N LEU A 71 -3.64 -12.78 10.16
CA LEU A 71 -4.02 -11.39 9.94
C LEU A 71 -4.98 -11.31 8.76
N LEU A 72 -6.19 -10.80 9.01
CA LEU A 72 -7.20 -10.57 7.98
C LEU A 72 -7.18 -9.10 7.59
N THR A 73 -6.83 -8.82 6.35
CA THR A 73 -6.68 -7.45 5.84
C THR A 73 -7.27 -7.31 4.44
N SER A 74 -7.16 -6.14 3.84
CA SER A 74 -7.63 -5.87 2.48
C SER A 74 -6.58 -5.13 1.67
N TYR A 75 -6.74 -5.13 0.33
CA TYR A 75 -6.00 -4.29 -0.60
C TYR A 75 -6.93 -3.86 -1.75
N GLN A 76 -6.64 -2.75 -2.41
CA GLN A 76 -7.49 -2.22 -3.49
C GLN A 76 -7.01 -2.64 -4.87
N GLU A 77 -5.73 -2.43 -5.16
CA GLU A 77 -5.12 -2.67 -6.45
C GLU A 77 -4.10 -3.79 -6.40
N ASP A 78 -4.17 -4.71 -7.35
CA ASP A 78 -3.17 -5.77 -7.46
C ASP A 78 -1.76 -5.20 -7.65
N PRO A 79 -0.76 -5.76 -6.97
CA PRO A 79 0.63 -5.41 -7.22
C PRO A 79 1.01 -5.79 -8.66
N LYS A 80 1.60 -4.85 -9.37
CA LYS A 80 2.06 -5.07 -10.75
C LYS A 80 3.37 -5.85 -10.79
N TYR A 81 4.24 -5.57 -9.84
CA TYR A 81 5.57 -6.15 -9.76
C TYR A 81 5.85 -6.65 -8.34
N LEU A 82 6.12 -7.96 -8.23
CA LEU A 82 6.58 -8.58 -6.98
C LEU A 82 8.05 -8.99 -7.03
N ASP A 83 8.71 -8.86 -8.19
CA ASP A 83 10.16 -9.06 -8.32
C ASP A 83 10.91 -7.93 -7.61
N SER A 84 11.86 -8.27 -6.73
CA SER A 84 12.63 -7.30 -5.93
C SER A 84 13.36 -6.25 -6.78
N ALA A 85 13.69 -6.56 -8.03
CA ALA A 85 14.38 -5.65 -8.93
C ALA A 85 13.46 -4.61 -9.59
N SER A 86 12.15 -4.81 -9.61
CA SER A 86 11.16 -3.92 -10.25
C SER A 86 10.08 -3.39 -9.31
N SER A 87 9.85 -4.07 -8.18
CA SER A 87 8.84 -3.67 -7.18
C SER A 87 9.28 -2.43 -6.41
N TYR A 88 8.48 -1.36 -6.47
CA TYR A 88 8.82 -0.10 -5.82
C TYR A 88 7.61 0.70 -5.32
N SER A 89 6.43 0.48 -5.85
CA SER A 89 5.24 1.23 -5.45
C SER A 89 4.62 0.71 -4.14
N ASN A 90 3.83 1.57 -3.49
CA ASN A 90 3.24 1.27 -2.18
C ASN A 90 2.31 0.05 -2.17
N ASN A 91 1.65 -0.24 -3.29
CA ASN A 91 0.82 -1.44 -3.40
C ASN A 91 1.63 -2.73 -3.61
N GLU A 92 2.94 -2.63 -3.83
CA GLU A 92 3.86 -3.74 -4.08
C GLU A 92 4.75 -4.04 -2.87
N THR A 93 5.33 -2.98 -2.26
CA THR A 93 6.35 -3.11 -1.22
C THR A 93 5.91 -3.90 0.02
N PRO A 94 4.66 -3.88 0.52
CA PRO A 94 4.26 -4.73 1.63
C PRO A 94 4.45 -6.23 1.37
N TRP A 95 4.26 -6.65 0.12
CA TRP A 95 4.44 -8.04 -0.30
C TRP A 95 5.90 -8.40 -0.48
N THR A 96 6.67 -7.52 -1.14
CA THR A 96 8.08 -7.79 -1.42
C THR A 96 8.92 -7.84 -0.16
N TYR A 97 8.73 -6.93 0.79
CA TYR A 97 9.47 -6.94 2.05
C TYR A 97 9.04 -8.06 3.02
N ALA A 98 7.89 -8.69 2.80
CA ALA A 98 7.49 -9.90 3.52
C ALA A 98 8.23 -11.15 3.00
N VAL A 99 8.61 -11.17 1.71
CA VAL A 99 9.25 -12.32 1.05
C VAL A 99 10.76 -12.17 0.94
N TYR A 100 11.25 -10.97 0.66
CA TYR A 100 12.69 -10.72 0.45
C TYR A 100 13.36 -10.09 1.67
N GLU A 101 14.65 -10.39 1.85
CA GLU A 101 15.48 -9.81 2.90
C GLU A 101 16.68 -9.07 2.32
N PRO A 102 16.68 -7.73 2.35
CA PRO A 102 17.88 -6.94 2.04
C PRO A 102 19.02 -7.20 3.06
N PRO A 103 20.27 -6.82 2.77
CA PRO A 103 21.40 -6.93 3.69
C PRO A 103 21.17 -6.27 5.04
N LEU A 104 20.56 -5.09 5.06
CA LEU A 104 20.25 -4.30 6.25
C LEU A 104 18.73 -4.15 6.43
N LYS A 105 18.33 -3.78 7.64
CA LYS A 105 16.95 -3.39 8.00
C LYS A 105 16.96 -2.25 9.01
N TYR A 106 15.82 -1.63 9.25
CA TYR A 106 15.65 -0.70 10.35
C TYR A 106 15.20 -1.42 11.62
N HIS A 107 15.66 -0.93 12.78
CA HIS A 107 15.12 -1.38 14.06
C HIS A 107 13.63 -1.05 14.15
N TYR A 108 12.78 -2.04 14.48
CA TYR A 108 11.33 -1.91 14.40
C TYR A 108 10.77 -0.79 15.28
N LEU A 109 11.27 -0.66 16.51
CA LEU A 109 10.70 0.25 17.52
C LEU A 109 11.45 1.60 17.64
N LYS A 110 12.76 1.66 17.33
CA LYS A 110 13.57 2.87 17.58
C LYS A 110 13.23 4.02 16.62
N ARG A 111 13.12 5.20 17.20
CA ARG A 111 13.03 6.50 16.51
C ARG A 111 13.96 7.48 17.22
N PRO A 112 14.86 8.20 16.49
CA PRO A 112 15.06 8.18 15.03
C PRO A 112 15.49 6.80 14.52
N TYR A 113 15.32 6.57 13.21
CA TYR A 113 15.55 5.28 12.57
C TYR A 113 17.00 4.82 12.67
N GLU A 114 17.21 3.58 13.12
CA GLU A 114 18.51 2.93 13.28
C GLU A 114 18.61 1.74 12.32
N LEU A 115 19.69 1.69 11.50
CA LEU A 115 19.99 0.56 10.63
C LEU A 115 20.65 -0.56 11.43
N LEU A 116 20.23 -1.80 11.15
CA LEU A 116 20.75 -3.02 11.72
C LEU A 116 21.15 -4.01 10.63
N PRO A 117 22.13 -4.89 10.85
CA PRO A 117 22.40 -6.02 9.97
C PRO A 117 21.23 -7.02 10.01
N ARG A 118 20.71 -7.39 8.83
CA ARG A 118 19.64 -8.39 8.70
C ARG A 118 20.24 -9.74 8.32
N THR A 119 20.73 -9.84 7.09
CA THR A 119 21.38 -11.06 6.57
C THR A 119 22.91 -11.01 6.73
N LEU A 120 23.44 -9.90 7.18
CA LEU A 120 24.86 -9.71 7.45
C LEU A 120 25.20 -10.04 8.90
N VAL A 121 26.44 -10.49 9.13
CA VAL A 121 27.00 -10.74 10.47
C VAL A 121 27.08 -9.44 11.25
N ASP A 122 27.51 -8.35 10.59
CA ASP A 122 27.72 -7.02 11.15
C ASP A 122 27.42 -5.94 10.09
N MET A 123 27.48 -4.66 10.47
CA MET A 123 27.40 -3.55 9.51
C MET A 123 28.54 -3.65 8.48
N PRO A 124 28.32 -3.19 7.24
CA PRO A 124 29.35 -3.25 6.19
C PRO A 124 30.64 -2.56 6.60
N LEU A 125 31.78 -3.21 6.34
CA LEU A 125 33.10 -2.61 6.51
C LEU A 125 33.40 -1.68 5.33
N LEU A 126 33.82 -0.44 5.60
CA LEU A 126 34.17 0.54 4.59
C LEU A 126 35.67 0.69 4.45
N THR A 127 36.14 0.71 3.21
CA THR A 127 37.52 1.04 2.86
C THR A 127 37.52 2.11 1.77
N PHE A 128 38.29 3.16 1.96
CA PHE A 128 38.38 4.30 1.05
C PHE A 128 39.66 4.20 0.21
N PHE A 129 39.56 4.58 -1.06
CA PHE A 129 40.68 4.55 -2.01
C PHE A 129 40.84 5.90 -2.71
N ASP A 130 42.10 6.28 -2.97
CA ASP A 130 42.42 7.44 -3.78
C ASP A 130 42.28 7.18 -5.28
N LYS A 131 42.50 8.20 -6.13
CA LYS A 131 42.47 8.07 -7.60
C LYS A 131 43.51 7.08 -8.15
N GLY A 132 44.57 6.80 -7.41
CA GLY A 132 45.57 5.81 -7.78
C GLY A 132 45.27 4.38 -7.31
N GLY A 133 44.09 4.16 -6.70
CA GLY A 133 43.68 2.86 -6.15
C GLY A 133 44.41 2.47 -4.87
N ARG A 134 45.06 3.40 -4.16
CA ARG A 134 45.73 3.17 -2.88
C ARG A 134 44.74 3.34 -1.74
N PRO A 135 44.72 2.45 -0.74
CA PRO A 135 43.84 2.58 0.41
C PRO A 135 44.23 3.81 1.25
N LEU A 136 43.21 4.60 1.62
CA LEU A 136 43.37 5.74 2.53
C LEU A 136 43.15 5.28 3.96
N LYS A 137 44.00 5.75 4.87
CA LYS A 137 43.90 5.46 6.31
C LYS A 137 42.90 6.43 6.98
N ILE A 138 41.60 6.26 6.65
CA ILE A 138 40.50 7.07 7.20
C ILE A 138 39.59 6.13 7.99
N ASP A 139 39.35 6.47 9.26
CA ASP A 139 38.36 5.77 10.07
C ASP A 139 36.96 6.14 9.59
N PRO A 140 36.14 5.19 9.15
CA PRO A 140 34.77 5.47 8.71
C PRO A 140 33.90 6.16 9.78
N SER A 141 34.12 5.87 11.06
CA SER A 141 33.36 6.49 12.15
C SER A 141 33.71 7.97 12.37
N ALA A 142 34.92 8.39 12.00
CA ALA A 142 35.40 9.76 12.06
C ALA A 142 35.28 10.53 10.73
N LEU A 143 34.60 9.94 9.74
CA LEU A 143 34.49 10.54 8.39
C LEU A 143 33.83 11.92 8.39
N LYS A 144 32.82 12.14 9.25
CA LYS A 144 32.13 13.43 9.42
C LYS A 144 33.05 14.55 9.94
N ASP A 145 34.09 14.17 10.67
CA ASP A 145 35.06 15.10 11.32
C ASP A 145 36.29 15.39 10.43
N GLN A 146 36.34 14.73 9.23
CA GLN A 146 37.43 14.96 8.27
C GLN A 146 37.21 16.25 7.49
N SER A 147 38.34 16.94 7.15
CA SER A 147 38.31 18.13 6.31
C SER A 147 37.77 17.81 4.89
N GLU A 148 37.26 18.81 4.19
CA GLU A 148 36.80 18.68 2.80
C GLU A 148 37.92 18.19 1.87
N GLU A 149 39.17 18.66 2.11
CA GLU A 149 40.34 18.23 1.33
C GLU A 149 40.64 16.74 1.50
N VAL A 150 40.45 16.19 2.70
CA VAL A 150 40.65 14.75 2.97
C VAL A 150 39.50 13.96 2.30
N ARG A 151 38.25 14.42 2.43
CA ARG A 151 37.10 13.78 1.80
C ARG A 151 37.20 13.80 0.26
N ALA A 152 37.69 14.88 -0.32
CA ALA A 152 37.91 15.04 -1.77
C ALA A 152 38.99 14.08 -2.33
N GLN A 153 39.82 13.48 -1.50
CA GLN A 153 40.79 12.46 -1.92
C GLN A 153 40.15 11.10 -2.16
N ILE A 154 38.92 10.87 -1.62
CA ILE A 154 38.21 9.60 -1.75
C ILE A 154 37.66 9.50 -3.18
N ALA A 155 38.32 8.70 -3.99
CA ALA A 155 37.90 8.42 -5.36
C ALA A 155 36.95 7.20 -5.44
N GLN A 156 37.06 6.26 -4.52
CA GLN A 156 36.21 5.08 -4.42
C GLN A 156 36.00 4.67 -2.96
N THR A 157 34.80 4.18 -2.66
CA THR A 157 34.45 3.54 -1.37
C THR A 157 34.07 2.09 -1.64
N VAL A 158 34.69 1.17 -0.92
CA VAL A 158 34.35 -0.27 -0.96
C VAL A 158 33.54 -0.62 0.27
N PHE A 159 32.34 -1.13 0.07
CA PHE A 159 31.49 -1.73 1.10
C PHE A 159 31.73 -3.25 1.08
N GLU A 160 32.29 -3.78 2.15
CA GLU A 160 32.44 -5.23 2.33
C GLU A 160 31.32 -5.75 3.22
N LEU A 161 30.54 -6.69 2.68
CA LEU A 161 29.37 -7.31 3.30
C LEU A 161 29.69 -8.74 3.67
N LYS A 162 29.61 -9.07 4.96
CA LYS A 162 29.79 -10.43 5.49
C LYS A 162 28.43 -11.07 5.77
N ILE A 163 28.06 -12.06 4.99
CA ILE A 163 26.76 -12.73 5.01
C ILE A 163 26.74 -13.78 6.13
N LYS A 164 25.65 -13.86 6.90
CA LYS A 164 25.42 -14.90 7.89
C LYS A 164 25.27 -16.26 7.19
N PRO A 165 26.01 -17.29 7.59
CA PRO A 165 25.76 -18.65 7.10
C PRO A 165 24.42 -19.20 7.63
N GLY A 166 23.90 -20.23 6.97
CA GLY A 166 22.69 -20.95 7.39
C GLY A 166 21.37 -20.27 7.04
N ILE A 167 21.36 -19.15 6.31
CA ILE A 167 20.12 -18.54 5.81
C ILE A 167 19.62 -19.32 4.60
N MET A 168 18.35 -19.76 4.64
CA MET A 168 17.78 -20.62 3.61
C MET A 168 16.74 -19.87 2.78
N PHE A 169 16.72 -20.10 1.47
CA PHE A 169 15.59 -19.74 0.64
C PHE A 169 14.33 -20.56 1.01
N GLN A 170 13.15 -19.98 0.78
CA GLN A 170 11.89 -20.70 0.88
C GLN A 170 11.87 -21.93 -0.03
N PRO A 171 11.05 -22.96 0.28
CA PRO A 171 10.91 -24.12 -0.61
C PRO A 171 10.39 -23.66 -1.98
N HIS A 172 11.06 -24.17 -3.05
CA HIS A 172 10.66 -23.84 -4.42
C HIS A 172 11.05 -24.97 -5.41
N PRO A 173 10.25 -25.21 -6.48
CA PRO A 173 10.58 -26.21 -7.51
C PRO A 173 11.93 -26.03 -8.19
N ALA A 174 12.40 -24.77 -8.34
CA ALA A 174 13.69 -24.46 -8.94
C ALA A 174 14.88 -25.09 -8.20
N PHE A 175 14.76 -25.38 -6.91
CA PHE A 175 15.82 -25.94 -6.08
C PHE A 175 15.78 -27.48 -5.98
N TYR A 176 14.79 -28.12 -6.60
CA TYR A 176 14.69 -29.57 -6.57
C TYR A 176 15.88 -30.22 -7.27
N LYS A 177 16.53 -31.15 -6.55
CA LYS A 177 17.61 -31.99 -7.08
C LYS A 177 17.12 -33.42 -7.24
N ASN A 178 17.37 -33.97 -8.41
CA ASN A 178 17.08 -35.37 -8.69
C ASN A 178 18.05 -36.30 -7.94
N ALA A 179 17.92 -37.66 -8.11
CA ALA A 179 18.77 -38.64 -7.47
C ALA A 179 20.26 -38.53 -7.85
N GLN A 180 20.58 -37.88 -8.98
CA GLN A 180 21.93 -37.60 -9.45
C GLN A 180 22.49 -36.28 -8.92
N GLY A 181 21.70 -35.52 -8.13
CA GLY A 181 22.07 -34.21 -7.60
C GLY A 181 21.95 -33.06 -8.58
N GLU A 182 21.33 -33.25 -9.75
CA GLU A 182 21.08 -32.25 -10.76
C GLU A 182 19.75 -31.54 -10.50
N LEU A 183 19.64 -30.25 -10.95
CA LEU A 183 18.39 -29.47 -10.85
C LEU A 183 17.34 -30.04 -11.83
N GLY A 184 16.41 -30.82 -11.27
CA GLY A 184 15.47 -31.62 -12.06
C GLY A 184 14.38 -30.80 -12.77
N ASN A 185 14.05 -29.60 -12.29
CA ASN A 185 12.97 -28.77 -12.83
C ASN A 185 13.45 -27.61 -13.73
N LEU A 186 14.70 -27.63 -14.21
CA LEU A 186 15.21 -26.61 -15.14
C LEU A 186 15.16 -27.02 -16.62
N LYS A 187 14.53 -28.16 -16.95
CA LYS A 187 14.37 -28.65 -18.34
C LYS A 187 12.93 -29.10 -18.57
N LEU A 188 11.95 -28.28 -18.16
CA LEU A 188 10.53 -28.59 -18.30
C LEU A 188 10.06 -28.40 -19.74
N THR A 189 9.15 -29.26 -20.16
CA THR A 189 8.43 -29.15 -21.42
C THR A 189 7.07 -28.49 -21.20
N PRO A 190 6.41 -27.96 -22.25
CA PRO A 190 5.04 -27.44 -22.13
C PRO A 190 4.03 -28.45 -21.59
N ASN A 191 4.25 -29.77 -21.78
CA ASN A 191 3.39 -30.83 -21.23
C ASN A 191 3.54 -30.94 -19.70
N ASP A 192 4.75 -30.77 -19.17
CA ASP A 192 5.00 -30.81 -17.72
C ASP A 192 4.29 -29.65 -16.99
N LEU A 193 3.89 -28.64 -17.73
CA LEU A 193 3.21 -27.44 -17.21
C LEU A 193 1.68 -27.47 -17.39
N GLN A 194 1.11 -28.54 -17.93
CA GLN A 194 -0.30 -28.55 -18.36
C GLN A 194 -1.27 -28.17 -17.22
N ASP A 195 -1.09 -28.71 -16.03
CA ASP A 195 -1.94 -28.50 -14.86
C ASP A 195 -1.34 -27.54 -13.81
N ILE A 196 -0.22 -26.90 -14.15
CA ILE A 196 0.50 -26.00 -13.26
C ILE A 196 -0.08 -24.58 -13.37
N ARG A 197 -0.55 -24.01 -12.27
CA ARG A 197 -1.05 -22.65 -12.12
C ARG A 197 -0.22 -21.83 -11.14
N SER A 198 0.51 -22.52 -10.26
CA SER A 198 1.39 -21.92 -9.26
C SER A 198 2.64 -22.79 -9.07
N PRO A 199 3.73 -22.26 -8.49
CA PRO A 199 4.88 -23.08 -8.09
C PRO A 199 4.52 -24.17 -7.07
N LEU A 200 3.42 -24.01 -6.34
CA LEU A 200 2.95 -24.97 -5.33
C LEU A 200 2.30 -26.22 -5.93
N ASP A 201 1.94 -26.21 -7.22
CA ASP A 201 1.37 -27.37 -7.92
C ASP A 201 2.44 -28.39 -8.32
N PHE A 202 3.74 -28.02 -8.23
CA PHE A 202 4.82 -28.94 -8.49
C PHE A 202 4.94 -29.99 -7.38
N LYS A 203 5.01 -31.26 -7.75
CA LYS A 203 5.16 -32.38 -6.80
C LYS A 203 6.54 -32.40 -6.14
N THR A 204 7.54 -31.80 -6.74
CA THR A 204 8.94 -31.81 -6.29
C THR A 204 9.41 -30.38 -6.01
N THR A 205 9.88 -30.17 -4.81
CA THR A 205 10.45 -28.89 -4.36
C THR A 205 11.79 -29.13 -3.67
N GLY A 206 12.58 -28.09 -3.55
CA GLY A 206 13.85 -28.13 -2.82
C GLY A 206 14.08 -26.78 -2.13
N PHE A 207 15.21 -26.66 -1.50
CA PHE A 207 15.68 -25.44 -0.88
C PHE A 207 17.22 -25.41 -0.90
N ARG A 208 17.81 -24.25 -0.76
CA ARG A 208 19.26 -24.09 -0.60
C ARG A 208 19.64 -22.89 0.23
N GLU A 209 20.87 -22.86 0.68
CA GLU A 209 21.44 -21.79 1.45
C GLU A 209 21.76 -20.57 0.58
N LEU A 210 21.53 -19.39 1.15
CA LEU A 210 21.92 -18.09 0.64
C LEU A 210 23.45 -17.93 0.67
N ASN A 211 24.00 -17.31 -0.38
CA ASN A 211 25.41 -16.95 -0.42
C ASN A 211 25.67 -15.62 -1.16
N ALA A 212 26.91 -15.16 -1.20
CA ALA A 212 27.33 -13.89 -1.79
C ALA A 212 27.05 -13.79 -3.30
N TYR A 213 27.02 -14.93 -4.01
CA TYR A 213 26.72 -14.95 -5.45
C TYR A 213 25.27 -14.53 -5.73
N ASP A 214 24.33 -14.77 -4.81
CA ASP A 214 22.92 -14.39 -4.96
C ASP A 214 22.73 -12.88 -4.91
N TYR A 215 23.50 -12.19 -4.08
CA TYR A 215 23.53 -10.73 -4.06
C TYR A 215 24.19 -10.15 -5.32
N ALA A 216 25.33 -10.71 -5.72
CA ALA A 216 26.00 -10.28 -6.95
C ALA A 216 25.07 -10.47 -8.16
N TYR A 217 24.33 -11.58 -8.21
CA TYR A 217 23.34 -11.88 -9.24
C TYR A 217 22.19 -10.88 -9.23
N ALA A 218 21.62 -10.58 -8.04
CA ALA A 218 20.55 -9.61 -7.88
C ALA A 218 20.94 -8.22 -8.37
N ILE A 219 22.13 -7.73 -8.02
CA ILE A 219 22.63 -6.42 -8.47
C ILE A 219 22.76 -6.40 -10.00
N LYS A 220 23.35 -7.45 -10.61
CA LYS A 220 23.47 -7.59 -12.05
C LYS A 220 22.12 -7.55 -12.78
N ARG A 221 21.06 -8.14 -12.18
CA ARG A 221 19.69 -8.14 -12.72
C ARG A 221 19.10 -6.75 -12.86
N LEU A 222 19.46 -5.78 -12.02
CA LEU A 222 18.96 -4.41 -12.12
C LEU A 222 19.27 -3.74 -13.47
N ALA A 223 20.35 -4.16 -14.14
CA ALA A 223 20.82 -3.58 -15.41
C ALA A 223 20.06 -4.10 -16.65
N THR A 224 19.19 -5.11 -16.52
CA THR A 224 18.54 -5.67 -17.71
C THR A 224 17.31 -4.89 -18.15
N PRO A 225 17.17 -4.56 -19.44
CA PRO A 225 15.97 -3.91 -19.98
C PRO A 225 14.72 -4.81 -19.92
N ARG A 226 14.87 -6.13 -19.66
CA ARG A 226 13.73 -7.05 -19.47
C ARG A 226 12.96 -6.78 -18.18
N ILE A 227 13.65 -6.31 -17.16
CA ILE A 227 13.07 -5.98 -15.84
C ILE A 227 12.71 -4.50 -15.77
N ASN A 228 13.54 -3.64 -16.36
CA ASN A 228 13.39 -2.18 -16.33
C ASN A 228 13.32 -1.64 -14.90
N SER A 229 14.36 -1.96 -14.12
CA SER A 229 14.43 -1.55 -12.71
C SER A 229 14.43 -0.03 -12.55
N PRO A 230 13.59 0.54 -11.68
CA PRO A 230 13.60 1.99 -11.39
C PRO A 230 14.89 2.44 -10.67
N ALA A 231 15.62 1.52 -10.03
CA ALA A 231 16.86 1.82 -9.33
C ALA A 231 18.08 1.89 -10.26
N PHE A 232 18.04 1.28 -11.47
CA PHE A 232 19.20 1.18 -12.33
C PHE A 232 19.76 2.55 -12.75
N GLY A 233 18.89 3.47 -13.16
CA GLY A 233 19.30 4.81 -13.63
C GLY A 233 20.17 5.54 -12.60
N PHE A 234 19.76 5.53 -11.34
CA PHE A 234 20.51 6.15 -10.25
C PHE A 234 21.76 5.34 -9.86
N LEU A 235 21.63 4.03 -9.65
CA LEU A 235 22.72 3.18 -9.19
C LEU A 235 23.85 3.06 -10.24
N SER A 236 23.55 3.19 -11.53
CA SER A 236 24.54 3.18 -12.61
C SER A 236 25.52 4.37 -12.49
N THR A 237 25.12 5.47 -11.86
CA THR A 237 26.00 6.62 -11.59
C THR A 237 26.85 6.44 -10.34
N LYS A 238 26.51 5.46 -9.49
CA LYS A 238 27.14 5.25 -8.17
C LYS A 238 28.04 4.03 -8.13
N ILE A 239 27.57 2.88 -8.62
CA ILE A 239 28.35 1.64 -8.59
C ILE A 239 29.34 1.65 -9.76
N VAL A 240 30.62 1.44 -9.45
CA VAL A 240 31.73 1.53 -10.43
C VAL A 240 31.49 0.59 -11.61
N GLY A 241 31.43 1.16 -12.82
CA GLY A 241 31.30 0.40 -14.08
C GLY A 241 29.90 -0.21 -14.32
N PHE A 242 28.89 0.14 -13.51
CA PHE A 242 27.55 -0.40 -13.68
C PHE A 242 26.82 0.15 -14.90
N ASP A 243 27.13 1.37 -15.31
CA ASP A 243 26.70 1.99 -16.57
C ASP A 243 27.16 1.16 -17.78
N ARG A 244 28.48 0.88 -17.88
CA ARG A 244 29.08 0.07 -18.93
C ARG A 244 28.56 -1.37 -18.92
N PHE A 245 28.33 -1.91 -17.73
CA PHE A 245 27.70 -3.21 -17.58
C PHE A 245 26.28 -3.21 -18.16
N GLY A 246 25.48 -2.18 -17.88
CA GLY A 246 24.14 -2.01 -18.44
C GLY A 246 24.14 -1.97 -19.98
N GLU A 247 25.06 -1.22 -20.58
CA GLU A 247 25.24 -1.20 -22.04
C GLU A 247 25.58 -2.58 -22.62
N LYS A 248 26.45 -3.32 -21.94
CA LYS A 248 26.82 -4.70 -22.33
C LYS A 248 25.61 -5.63 -22.30
N ILE A 249 24.83 -5.57 -21.23
CA ILE A 249 23.62 -6.38 -21.05
C ILE A 249 22.54 -5.98 -22.08
N GLN A 250 22.39 -4.70 -22.38
CA GLN A 250 21.49 -4.24 -23.44
C GLN A 250 21.84 -4.81 -24.81
N LYS A 251 23.12 -4.78 -25.19
CA LYS A 251 23.61 -5.36 -26.45
C LYS A 251 23.36 -6.87 -26.51
N GLU A 252 23.62 -7.57 -25.42
CA GLU A 252 23.36 -9.02 -25.32
C GLU A 252 21.87 -9.33 -25.42
N ASN A 253 21.01 -8.55 -24.76
CA ASN A 253 19.57 -8.71 -24.89
C ASN A 253 19.07 -8.49 -26.32
N GLN A 254 19.63 -7.51 -27.05
CA GLN A 254 19.33 -7.29 -28.46
C GLN A 254 19.77 -8.48 -29.31
N ARG A 255 20.98 -9.04 -29.06
CA ARG A 255 21.50 -10.24 -29.76
C ARG A 255 20.58 -11.46 -29.53
N LEU A 256 20.19 -11.71 -28.29
CA LEU A 256 19.27 -12.80 -27.95
C LEU A 256 17.91 -12.63 -28.60
N LYS A 257 17.40 -11.40 -28.65
CA LYS A 257 16.14 -11.08 -29.32
C LYS A 257 16.24 -11.36 -30.83
N ALA A 258 17.27 -10.89 -31.50
CA ALA A 258 17.49 -11.15 -32.94
C ALA A 258 17.60 -12.65 -33.23
N LEU A 259 18.27 -13.40 -32.37
CA LEU A 259 18.38 -14.87 -32.49
C LEU A 259 17.00 -15.54 -32.33
N ALA A 260 16.21 -15.11 -31.36
CA ALA A 260 14.86 -15.63 -31.16
C ALA A 260 13.95 -15.33 -32.35
N ASP A 261 14.02 -14.10 -32.91
CA ASP A 261 13.26 -13.70 -34.09
C ASP A 261 13.63 -14.55 -35.32
N GLN A 262 14.92 -14.83 -35.52
CA GLN A 262 15.40 -15.71 -36.57
C GLN A 262 14.90 -17.17 -36.43
N GLN A 263 14.75 -17.64 -35.22
CA GLN A 263 14.26 -18.99 -34.90
C GLN A 263 12.73 -19.07 -34.83
N GLY A 264 12.02 -17.99 -35.09
CA GLY A 264 10.55 -17.92 -34.97
C GLY A 264 10.05 -18.11 -33.54
N ILE A 265 10.89 -17.84 -32.54
CA ILE A 265 10.52 -17.92 -31.12
C ILE A 265 9.72 -16.67 -30.73
N PRO A 266 8.49 -16.81 -30.20
CA PRO A 266 7.71 -15.65 -29.76
C PRO A 266 8.48 -14.81 -28.75
N GLY A 267 8.39 -13.47 -28.83
CA GLY A 267 9.11 -12.54 -27.96
C GLY A 267 8.89 -12.72 -26.46
N GLN A 268 7.84 -13.46 -26.05
CA GLN A 268 7.58 -13.86 -24.66
C GLN A 268 8.44 -15.04 -24.17
N ALA A 269 9.18 -15.70 -25.04
CA ALA A 269 10.02 -16.87 -24.75
C ALA A 269 11.48 -16.61 -25.11
N LEU A 270 11.98 -15.38 -24.83
CA LEU A 270 13.39 -15.07 -25.04
C LEU A 270 14.28 -16.01 -24.22
N PRO A 271 15.41 -16.48 -24.78
CA PRO A 271 16.37 -17.31 -24.07
C PRO A 271 16.77 -16.68 -22.73
N TRP A 272 16.95 -17.47 -21.70
CA TRP A 272 17.41 -17.01 -20.39
C TRP A 272 18.73 -16.25 -20.52
N LEU A 273 18.81 -15.11 -19.86
CA LEU A 273 20.02 -14.30 -19.77
C LEU A 273 20.74 -14.64 -18.47
N ASP A 274 21.79 -15.45 -18.58
CA ASP A 274 22.56 -15.88 -17.40
C ASP A 274 23.57 -14.81 -16.98
N PHE A 275 23.23 -14.04 -15.96
CA PHE A 275 24.11 -12.97 -15.45
C PHE A 275 25.39 -13.50 -14.78
N ARG A 276 25.51 -14.80 -14.51
CA ARG A 276 26.75 -15.40 -13.97
C ARG A 276 27.89 -15.33 -14.98
N ALA A 277 27.57 -15.31 -16.28
CA ALA A 277 28.55 -15.22 -17.36
C ALA A 277 29.14 -13.80 -17.54
N TYR A 278 28.65 -12.82 -16.81
CA TYR A 278 29.07 -11.43 -17.00
C TYR A 278 29.53 -10.83 -15.68
N ASP A 279 30.76 -10.37 -15.62
CA ASP A 279 31.34 -9.68 -14.48
C ASP A 279 31.53 -8.19 -14.78
N PHE A 280 31.53 -7.37 -13.74
CA PHE A 280 31.88 -5.97 -13.79
C PHE A 280 32.59 -5.55 -12.50
N GLU A 281 33.33 -4.46 -12.58
CA GLU A 281 34.26 -4.03 -11.53
C GLU A 281 33.59 -3.70 -10.21
N GLY A 282 32.36 -3.17 -10.24
CA GLY A 282 31.66 -2.64 -9.08
C GLY A 282 31.16 -3.69 -8.10
N VAL A 283 31.12 -4.98 -8.48
CA VAL A 283 30.65 -6.07 -7.60
C VAL A 283 31.60 -7.25 -7.68
N LYS A 284 32.16 -7.64 -6.53
CA LYS A 284 33.10 -8.75 -6.43
C LYS A 284 32.70 -9.71 -5.30
N VAL A 285 32.51 -10.96 -5.61
CA VAL A 285 32.42 -12.03 -4.63
C VAL A 285 33.85 -12.43 -4.23
N VAL A 286 34.19 -12.30 -2.95
CA VAL A 286 35.50 -12.66 -2.41
C VAL A 286 35.53 -14.13 -2.03
N ASP A 287 34.47 -14.58 -1.34
CA ASP A 287 34.20 -15.96 -0.98
C ASP A 287 32.68 -16.18 -0.84
N PRO A 288 32.17 -17.39 -0.60
CA PRO A 288 30.70 -17.63 -0.54
C PRO A 288 29.92 -16.76 0.45
N TYR A 289 30.58 -16.15 1.43
CA TYR A 289 29.93 -15.32 2.45
C TYR A 289 30.47 -13.90 2.50
N THR A 290 31.32 -13.49 1.53
CA THR A 290 31.86 -12.13 1.48
C THR A 290 31.66 -11.50 0.11
N LEU A 291 30.91 -10.39 0.08
CA LEU A 291 30.66 -9.56 -1.09
C LEU A 291 31.28 -8.19 -0.92
N GLN A 292 31.92 -7.66 -1.95
CA GLN A 292 32.38 -6.29 -2.02
C GLN A 292 31.61 -5.52 -3.10
N ILE A 293 31.11 -4.31 -2.74
CA ILE A 293 30.47 -3.37 -3.67
C ILE A 293 31.31 -2.09 -3.69
N LYS A 294 31.78 -1.69 -4.88
CA LYS A 294 32.57 -0.48 -5.10
C LYS A 294 31.68 0.68 -5.54
N ILE A 295 31.75 1.77 -4.80
CA ILE A 295 31.05 3.01 -5.09
C ILE A 295 32.02 4.07 -5.58
N SER A 296 31.63 4.83 -6.59
CA SER A 296 32.41 5.99 -7.08
C SER A 296 32.37 7.12 -6.05
N GLY A 297 33.51 7.60 -5.63
CA GLY A 297 33.63 8.66 -4.65
C GLY A 297 33.15 8.25 -3.25
N LEU A 298 32.62 9.24 -2.56
CA LEU A 298 31.98 9.12 -1.26
C LEU A 298 30.46 9.25 -1.44
N TYR A 299 29.71 8.26 -0.95
CA TYR A 299 28.25 8.31 -0.93
C TYR A 299 27.72 7.69 0.37
N PRO A 300 27.63 8.48 1.46
CA PRO A 300 27.23 8.01 2.79
C PRO A 300 25.84 7.37 2.83
N GLN A 301 24.92 7.79 1.95
CA GLN A 301 23.55 7.30 1.86
C GLN A 301 23.44 5.89 1.27
N PHE A 302 24.52 5.33 0.71
CA PHE A 302 24.49 3.98 0.14
C PHE A 302 24.11 2.91 1.15
N LYS A 303 24.39 3.10 2.44
CA LYS A 303 23.94 2.20 3.52
C LYS A 303 22.43 2.04 3.56
N TYR A 304 21.65 3.08 3.21
CA TYR A 304 20.19 3.01 3.16
C TYR A 304 19.70 2.16 1.97
N TRP A 305 20.39 2.23 0.84
CA TRP A 305 20.11 1.38 -0.32
C TRP A 305 20.23 -0.10 0.02
N LEU A 306 21.21 -0.46 0.89
CA LEU A 306 21.37 -1.83 1.36
C LEU A 306 20.22 -2.34 2.24
N ALA A 307 19.31 -1.47 2.66
CA ALA A 307 18.05 -1.83 3.33
C ALA A 307 16.84 -1.88 2.37
N MET A 308 17.05 -1.60 1.07
CA MET A 308 15.98 -1.64 0.06
C MET A 308 15.93 -3.01 -0.63
N SER A 309 14.72 -3.40 -1.06
CA SER A 309 14.46 -4.68 -1.75
C SER A 309 15.32 -4.90 -3.00
N PHE A 310 15.79 -3.85 -3.66
CA PHE A 310 16.68 -3.93 -4.81
C PHE A 310 18.01 -4.65 -4.54
N PHE A 311 18.46 -4.64 -3.29
CA PHE A 311 19.64 -5.35 -2.83
C PHE A 311 19.33 -6.69 -2.16
N ALA A 312 18.08 -7.14 -2.18
CA ALA A 312 17.74 -8.46 -1.69
C ALA A 312 18.31 -9.56 -2.61
N PRO A 313 18.74 -10.70 -2.08
CA PRO A 313 19.36 -11.77 -2.86
C PRO A 313 18.36 -12.44 -3.78
N VAL A 314 18.81 -12.82 -4.98
CA VAL A 314 18.02 -13.56 -5.96
C VAL A 314 18.80 -14.80 -6.39
N ALA A 315 18.18 -15.96 -6.23
CA ALA A 315 18.74 -17.21 -6.69
C ALA A 315 18.63 -17.34 -8.21
N TRP A 316 19.76 -17.58 -8.88
CA TRP A 316 19.80 -17.73 -10.35
C TRP A 316 18.91 -18.89 -10.84
N GLU A 317 18.75 -19.93 -10.02
CA GLU A 317 17.91 -21.09 -10.33
C GLU A 317 16.45 -20.69 -10.51
N VAL A 318 15.96 -19.74 -9.70
CA VAL A 318 14.59 -19.21 -9.80
C VAL A 318 14.40 -18.42 -11.08
N ASP A 319 15.38 -17.60 -11.45
CA ASP A 319 15.35 -16.81 -12.68
C ASP A 319 15.37 -17.75 -13.91
N ALA A 320 16.25 -18.77 -13.90
CA ALA A 320 16.31 -19.80 -14.94
C ALA A 320 15.02 -20.63 -15.01
N PHE A 321 14.40 -20.95 -13.87
CA PHE A 321 13.15 -21.69 -13.79
C PHE A 321 12.02 -20.93 -14.47
N TYR A 322 11.82 -19.66 -14.15
CA TYR A 322 10.76 -18.85 -14.73
C TYR A 322 11.01 -18.44 -16.19
N ALA A 323 12.27 -18.49 -16.64
CA ALA A 323 12.61 -18.18 -18.04
C ALA A 323 12.28 -19.35 -19.01
N GLN A 324 11.85 -20.51 -18.52
CA GLN A 324 11.53 -21.68 -19.36
C GLN A 324 10.28 -21.45 -20.22
N ASN A 325 10.24 -22.13 -21.36
CA ASN A 325 9.13 -22.00 -22.31
C ASN A 325 7.80 -22.44 -21.69
N GLY A 326 6.77 -21.62 -21.79
CA GLY A 326 5.43 -21.87 -21.27
C GLY A 326 5.16 -21.26 -19.89
N MET A 327 6.17 -20.86 -19.12
CA MET A 327 6.01 -20.23 -17.81
C MET A 327 5.26 -18.89 -17.93
N ALA A 328 5.73 -17.98 -18.77
CA ALA A 328 5.11 -16.67 -18.95
C ALA A 328 3.65 -16.74 -19.41
N LYS A 329 3.29 -17.72 -20.26
CA LYS A 329 1.92 -17.93 -20.71
C LYS A 329 0.97 -18.34 -19.58
N ARG A 330 1.51 -18.87 -18.49
CA ARG A 330 0.78 -19.29 -17.29
C ARG A 330 0.88 -18.29 -16.16
N ASN A 331 1.43 -17.12 -16.43
CA ASN A 331 1.67 -16.07 -15.44
C ASN A 331 2.60 -16.55 -14.30
N LEU A 332 3.54 -17.45 -14.62
CA LEU A 332 4.56 -17.94 -13.69
C LEU A 332 5.84 -17.13 -13.91
N SER A 333 6.13 -16.25 -12.98
CA SER A 333 7.29 -15.34 -13.02
C SER A 333 7.63 -14.84 -11.62
N ALA A 334 8.78 -14.22 -11.42
CA ALA A 334 9.13 -13.54 -10.18
C ALA A 334 8.17 -12.38 -9.83
N ASN A 335 7.53 -11.77 -10.82
CA ASN A 335 6.53 -10.71 -10.62
C ASN A 335 5.19 -11.22 -10.07
N THR A 336 4.94 -12.50 -10.15
CA THR A 336 3.69 -13.12 -9.66
C THR A 336 3.92 -14.09 -8.52
N TRP A 337 5.07 -14.73 -8.47
CA TRP A 337 5.47 -15.72 -7.47
C TRP A 337 6.90 -15.44 -7.01
N PRO A 338 7.09 -14.44 -6.13
CA PRO A 338 8.41 -14.06 -5.62
C PRO A 338 9.01 -15.16 -4.75
N VAL A 339 10.33 -15.29 -4.77
CA VAL A 339 11.08 -16.28 -4.01
C VAL A 339 12.20 -15.60 -3.22
N GLY A 340 12.15 -15.71 -1.92
CA GLY A 340 13.12 -15.05 -1.03
C GLY A 340 13.49 -15.88 0.20
N THR A 341 14.20 -15.24 1.10
CA THR A 341 14.63 -15.79 2.39
C THR A 341 13.80 -15.24 3.55
N GLY A 342 12.83 -14.41 3.27
CA GLY A 342 12.05 -13.63 4.24
C GLY A 342 11.08 -14.46 5.09
N PRO A 343 10.42 -13.80 6.06
CA PRO A 343 9.56 -14.45 7.04
C PRO A 343 8.31 -15.11 6.45
N PHE A 344 7.88 -14.67 5.27
CA PHE A 344 6.70 -15.22 4.59
C PHE A 344 7.02 -15.64 3.17
N MET A 345 6.15 -16.47 2.61
CA MET A 345 6.13 -16.84 1.20
C MET A 345 4.72 -16.70 0.65
N LEU A 346 4.58 -16.30 -0.61
CA LEU A 346 3.30 -16.18 -1.28
C LEU A 346 2.76 -17.59 -1.60
N THR A 347 1.59 -17.91 -1.08
CA THR A 347 0.96 -19.23 -1.24
C THR A 347 -0.36 -19.21 -1.99
N GLU A 348 -0.95 -18.03 -2.18
CA GLU A 348 -2.11 -17.85 -3.05
C GLU A 348 -2.00 -16.46 -3.71
N HIS A 349 -2.25 -16.40 -5.01
CA HIS A 349 -2.29 -15.18 -5.79
C HIS A 349 -3.45 -15.24 -6.78
N ASP A 350 -4.63 -14.85 -6.33
CA ASP A 350 -5.81 -14.64 -7.16
C ASP A 350 -6.07 -13.15 -7.32
N THR A 351 -5.73 -12.62 -8.48
CA THR A 351 -5.83 -11.19 -8.80
C THR A 351 -7.26 -10.61 -8.71
N ASN A 352 -8.28 -11.46 -8.68
CA ASN A 352 -9.68 -11.04 -8.58
C ASN A 352 -10.26 -11.16 -7.17
N SER A 353 -9.58 -11.86 -6.28
CA SER A 353 -10.13 -12.24 -4.98
C SER A 353 -9.17 -11.90 -3.84
N ARG A 354 -8.01 -12.56 -3.79
CA ARG A 354 -7.11 -12.44 -2.63
C ARG A 354 -5.69 -12.88 -2.90
N MET A 355 -4.82 -12.43 -2.02
CA MET A 355 -3.44 -12.89 -1.89
C MET A 355 -3.20 -13.42 -0.48
N VAL A 356 -2.45 -14.51 -0.35
CA VAL A 356 -2.12 -15.12 0.94
C VAL A 356 -0.61 -15.27 1.07
N LEU A 357 -0.06 -14.67 2.11
CA LEU A 357 1.28 -14.90 2.60
C LEU A 357 1.21 -15.93 3.73
N SER A 358 1.96 -17.01 3.62
CA SER A 358 2.11 -18.01 4.68
C SER A 358 3.52 -17.95 5.26
N LYS A 359 3.66 -18.28 6.53
CA LYS A 359 4.97 -18.35 7.19
C LYS A 359 5.93 -19.23 6.39
N ASN A 360 7.12 -18.71 6.11
CA ASN A 360 8.17 -19.45 5.43
C ASN A 360 8.75 -20.52 6.39
N PRO A 361 8.63 -21.83 6.10
CA PRO A 361 9.12 -22.87 6.99
C PRO A 361 10.64 -22.87 7.17
N ASN A 362 11.38 -22.28 6.23
CA ASN A 362 12.83 -22.17 6.27
C ASN A 362 13.33 -20.86 6.91
N TYR A 363 12.42 -19.98 7.35
CA TYR A 363 12.84 -18.74 7.99
C TYR A 363 13.43 -19.01 9.38
N ARG A 364 14.57 -18.39 9.66
CA ARG A 364 15.37 -18.63 10.87
C ARG A 364 14.75 -18.16 12.19
N GLY A 365 13.68 -17.33 12.12
CA GLY A 365 13.02 -16.82 13.32
C GLY A 365 13.85 -15.77 14.06
N GLU A 366 13.97 -14.54 13.50
CA GLU A 366 14.63 -13.44 14.22
C GLU A 366 13.83 -13.04 15.47
N PRO A 367 14.53 -12.70 16.59
CA PRO A 367 13.83 -12.32 17.82
C PRO A 367 13.10 -10.98 17.64
N TYR A 368 11.90 -10.87 18.21
CA TYR A 368 11.20 -9.60 18.35
C TYR A 368 12.02 -8.64 19.24
N PRO A 369 12.12 -7.32 18.92
CA PRO A 369 12.92 -6.37 19.67
C PRO A 369 12.54 -6.27 21.15
N CYS A 370 13.55 -6.13 22.01
CA CYS A 370 13.40 -5.91 23.45
C CYS A 370 13.68 -4.48 23.87
N GLU A 371 14.10 -3.62 22.94
CA GLU A 371 14.42 -2.22 23.18
C GLU A 371 13.38 -1.32 22.49
N GLY A 372 12.90 -0.31 23.21
CA GLY A 372 11.95 0.67 22.72
C GLY A 372 11.93 1.90 23.61
N SER A 373 11.10 2.89 23.27
CA SER A 373 10.89 4.08 24.09
C SER A 373 10.00 3.76 25.33
N GLU A 374 9.91 4.70 26.27
CA GLU A 374 8.96 4.60 27.37
C GLU A 374 7.51 4.52 26.87
N GLU A 375 7.20 5.22 25.80
CA GLU A 375 5.91 5.13 25.13
C GLU A 375 5.63 3.73 24.57
N ASP A 376 6.62 3.09 23.93
CA ASP A 376 6.53 1.71 23.44
C ASP A 376 6.22 0.73 24.55
N LEU A 377 6.85 0.93 25.72
CA LEU A 377 6.60 0.12 26.92
C LEU A 377 5.17 0.33 27.41
N ALA A 378 4.72 1.59 27.50
CA ALA A 378 3.38 1.94 27.96
C ALA A 378 2.28 1.39 27.02
N LEU A 379 2.52 1.40 25.70
CA LEU A 379 1.65 0.81 24.69
C LEU A 379 1.73 -0.73 24.65
N GLY A 380 2.63 -1.33 25.40
CA GLY A 380 2.78 -2.79 25.47
C GLY A 380 3.46 -3.42 24.26
N LEU A 381 4.17 -2.64 23.46
CA LEU A 381 4.88 -3.11 22.27
C LEU A 381 6.09 -4.01 22.58
N LEU A 382 6.53 -4.07 23.85
CA LEU A 382 7.63 -4.93 24.29
C LEU A 382 7.16 -6.29 24.85
N LYS A 383 5.87 -6.58 24.85
CA LYS A 383 5.32 -7.83 25.44
C LYS A 383 5.78 -9.11 24.74
N ASP A 384 6.12 -9.01 23.47
CA ASP A 384 6.58 -10.13 22.66
C ASP A 384 8.12 -10.17 22.51
N CYS A 385 8.87 -9.39 23.34
CA CYS A 385 10.34 -9.36 23.36
C CYS A 385 10.94 -10.77 23.33
N GLY A 386 11.89 -11.00 22.42
CA GLY A 386 12.64 -12.25 22.28
C GLY A 386 11.88 -13.38 21.58
N LYS A 387 10.57 -13.24 21.32
CA LYS A 387 9.85 -14.28 20.58
C LYS A 387 10.32 -14.35 19.12
N PRO A 388 10.43 -15.53 18.54
CA PRO A 388 10.83 -15.66 17.13
C PRO A 388 9.74 -15.13 16.20
N THR A 389 10.12 -14.21 15.31
CA THR A 389 9.24 -13.71 14.24
C THR A 389 9.26 -14.66 13.04
N PRO A 390 8.23 -14.67 12.18
CA PRO A 390 6.99 -13.92 12.30
C PRO A 390 6.06 -14.56 13.34
N LEU A 391 5.29 -13.70 14.04
CA LEU A 391 4.34 -14.14 15.06
C LEU A 391 3.01 -14.65 14.45
N LEU A 392 2.76 -14.30 13.19
CA LEU A 392 1.59 -14.70 12.41
C LEU A 392 1.90 -15.97 11.60
N GLU A 393 0.90 -16.86 11.48
CA GLU A 393 0.99 -18.02 10.60
C GLU A 393 0.65 -17.67 9.14
N LYS A 394 -0.33 -16.74 8.95
CA LYS A 394 -0.75 -16.28 7.63
C LYS A 394 -1.19 -14.82 7.66
N ILE A 395 -1.04 -14.18 6.50
CA ILE A 395 -1.63 -12.89 6.19
C ILE A 395 -2.55 -13.10 4.99
N ILE A 396 -3.85 -12.88 5.20
CA ILE A 396 -4.88 -13.08 4.18
C ILE A 396 -5.41 -11.71 3.80
N SER A 397 -5.08 -11.28 2.60
CA SER A 397 -5.49 -9.98 2.07
C SER A 397 -6.53 -10.18 0.98
N THR A 398 -7.72 -9.67 1.21
CA THR A 398 -8.85 -9.74 0.26
C THR A 398 -8.87 -8.48 -0.60
N ARG A 399 -9.11 -8.63 -1.90
CA ARG A 399 -9.25 -7.50 -2.79
C ARG A 399 -10.59 -6.81 -2.60
N GLU A 400 -10.55 -5.53 -2.25
CA GLU A 400 -11.71 -4.68 -2.04
C GLU A 400 -11.59 -3.41 -2.86
N LYS A 401 -12.50 -3.20 -3.78
CA LYS A 401 -12.45 -2.03 -4.67
C LYS A 401 -13.06 -0.77 -4.06
N GLU A 402 -13.89 -0.93 -3.02
CA GLU A 402 -14.63 0.17 -2.42
C GLU A 402 -14.38 0.25 -0.92
N GLY A 403 -13.99 1.42 -0.45
CA GLY A 403 -13.68 1.69 0.96
C GLY A 403 -14.88 1.49 1.90
N THR A 404 -16.11 1.74 1.44
CA THR A 404 -17.33 1.53 2.24
C THR A 404 -17.51 0.06 2.64
N SER A 405 -17.20 -0.87 1.72
CA SER A 405 -17.22 -2.31 2.00
C SER A 405 -16.18 -2.68 3.06
N VAL A 406 -14.96 -2.16 2.91
CA VAL A 406 -13.84 -2.35 3.85
C VAL A 406 -14.22 -1.86 5.25
N ALA A 407 -14.75 -0.63 5.35
CA ALA A 407 -15.15 -0.02 6.61
C ALA A 407 -16.21 -0.83 7.34
N THR A 408 -17.24 -1.29 6.62
CA THR A 408 -18.32 -2.11 7.18
C THR A 408 -17.80 -3.43 7.73
N LYS A 409 -16.95 -4.14 6.99
CA LYS A 409 -16.34 -5.41 7.42
C LYS A 409 -15.38 -5.21 8.61
N PHE A 410 -14.65 -4.09 8.63
CA PHE A 410 -13.79 -3.73 9.75
C PHE A 410 -14.62 -3.48 11.04
N ILE A 411 -15.66 -2.66 10.97
CA ILE A 411 -16.53 -2.41 12.13
C ILE A 411 -17.13 -3.72 12.67
N GLN A 412 -17.47 -4.65 11.81
CA GLN A 412 -17.96 -5.98 12.21
C GLN A 412 -16.86 -6.92 12.74
N GLY A 413 -15.58 -6.56 12.62
CA GLY A 413 -14.44 -7.34 13.10
C GLY A 413 -13.91 -8.37 12.12
N TYR A 414 -14.35 -8.37 10.88
CA TYR A 414 -13.90 -9.32 9.86
C TYR A 414 -12.57 -8.94 9.18
N TYR A 415 -12.13 -7.69 9.31
CA TYR A 415 -10.77 -7.26 9.03
C TYR A 415 -10.11 -6.79 10.31
N ASP A 416 -8.90 -7.25 10.56
CA ASP A 416 -8.13 -6.92 11.77
C ASP A 416 -7.48 -5.54 11.64
N MET A 417 -6.90 -5.28 10.46
CA MET A 417 -6.17 -4.08 10.09
C MET A 417 -6.28 -3.90 8.57
N PRO A 418 -7.37 -3.30 8.08
CA PRO A 418 -7.55 -3.13 6.66
C PRO A 418 -6.67 -2.02 6.11
N GLN A 419 -6.29 -2.14 4.85
CA GLN A 419 -5.76 -1.02 4.10
C GLN A 419 -6.93 -0.11 3.72
N MET A 420 -6.97 1.07 4.33
CA MET A 420 -7.99 2.08 4.05
C MET A 420 -7.33 3.39 3.69
N GLU A 421 -7.82 4.03 2.64
CA GLU A 421 -7.48 5.41 2.39
C GLU A 421 -8.19 6.31 3.40
N ARG A 422 -7.46 7.28 3.96
CA ARG A 422 -8.06 8.33 4.77
C ARG A 422 -8.97 9.18 3.88
N GLY A 423 -10.11 9.60 4.42
CA GLY A 423 -11.10 10.37 3.67
C GLY A 423 -12.12 9.53 2.90
N GLU A 424 -12.03 8.19 2.93
CA GLU A 424 -13.11 7.35 2.46
C GLU A 424 -14.32 7.45 3.41
N PRO A 425 -15.55 7.60 2.88
CA PRO A 425 -16.76 7.58 3.70
C PRO A 425 -16.90 6.23 4.41
N GLY A 426 -16.92 6.20 5.71
CA GLY A 426 -17.13 4.97 6.46
C GLY A 426 -16.52 5.01 7.85
N ILE A 427 -15.20 4.93 8.00
CA ILE A 427 -14.55 5.09 9.31
C ILE A 427 -14.14 6.54 9.55
N ALA A 428 -13.67 7.24 8.53
CA ALA A 428 -13.26 8.65 8.66
C ALA A 428 -14.42 9.56 9.06
N TYR A 429 -15.66 9.30 8.65
CA TYR A 429 -16.85 10.04 9.08
C TYR A 429 -17.27 9.77 10.52
N GLN A 430 -16.81 8.67 11.12
CA GLN A 430 -17.07 8.36 12.53
C GLN A 430 -15.98 8.88 13.45
N VAL A 431 -14.93 9.45 12.89
CA VAL A 431 -13.88 10.14 13.65
C VAL A 431 -14.44 11.49 14.10
N SER A 432 -14.92 11.56 15.32
CA SER A 432 -15.39 12.81 15.93
C SER A 432 -14.19 13.61 16.43
N ILE A 433 -14.11 14.88 16.06
CA ILE A 433 -13.07 15.83 16.49
C ILE A 433 -13.31 16.29 17.95
N GLN A 434 -14.45 15.93 18.57
CA GLN A 434 -14.92 16.55 19.80
C GLN A 434 -14.15 16.23 21.07
N ASP A 435 -13.39 15.13 21.12
CA ASP A 435 -12.66 14.69 22.32
C ASP A 435 -11.14 14.58 22.17
N GLY A 436 -10.60 15.01 21.04
CA GLY A 436 -9.15 14.98 20.79
C GLY A 436 -8.59 13.61 20.42
N THR A 437 -9.36 12.52 20.54
CA THR A 437 -8.88 11.17 20.16
C THR A 437 -9.12 10.85 18.69
N GLY A 438 -10.03 11.56 18.05
CA GLY A 438 -10.40 11.34 16.67
C GLY A 438 -11.26 10.09 16.45
N LEU A 439 -11.76 9.45 17.49
CA LEU A 439 -12.63 8.27 17.42
C LEU A 439 -14.05 8.62 17.81
N SER A 440 -15.05 8.05 17.11
CA SER A 440 -16.43 8.10 17.56
C SER A 440 -16.60 7.29 18.85
N LYS A 441 -17.67 7.61 19.61
CA LYS A 441 -18.01 6.87 20.83
C LYS A 441 -18.09 5.36 20.61
N GLU A 442 -18.67 4.94 19.48
CA GLU A 442 -18.78 3.53 19.13
C GLU A 442 -17.41 2.86 18.95
N LEU A 443 -16.48 3.52 18.28
CA LEU A 443 -15.12 3.00 18.04
C LEU A 443 -14.30 2.98 19.34
N LEU A 444 -14.51 3.97 20.22
CA LEU A 444 -13.91 4.00 21.57
C LEU A 444 -14.41 2.84 22.43
N GLU A 445 -15.71 2.57 22.45
CA GLU A 445 -16.31 1.45 23.15
C GLU A 445 -15.78 0.10 22.63
N ARG A 446 -15.50 0.00 21.35
CA ARG A 446 -14.85 -1.17 20.71
C ARG A 446 -13.34 -1.22 20.93
N LYS A 447 -12.74 -0.22 21.56
CA LYS A 447 -11.30 -0.11 21.80
C LYS A 447 -10.49 -0.22 20.51
N ILE A 448 -10.96 0.44 19.47
CA ILE A 448 -10.20 0.55 18.21
C ILE A 448 -8.96 1.40 18.48
N GLN A 449 -7.82 0.93 18.00
CA GLN A 449 -6.55 1.62 18.10
C GLN A 449 -6.32 2.42 16.80
N LEU A 450 -5.89 3.69 16.94
CA LEU A 450 -5.45 4.53 15.82
C LEU A 450 -4.02 5.00 16.05
N PRO A 451 -3.04 4.11 16.07
CA PRO A 451 -1.66 4.56 16.16
C PRO A 451 -1.34 5.41 14.91
N ALA A 452 -0.76 6.56 15.12
CA ALA A 452 -0.43 7.49 14.07
C ALA A 452 0.99 8.05 14.24
N THR A 453 1.61 8.39 13.12
CA THR A 453 2.88 9.09 13.06
C THR A 453 2.85 10.06 11.88
N ILE A 454 3.55 11.19 11.97
CA ILE A 454 3.73 12.04 10.79
C ILE A 454 4.55 11.25 9.77
N GLN A 455 3.98 11.11 8.58
CA GLN A 455 4.62 10.42 7.48
C GLN A 455 5.79 11.25 6.96
N VAL A 456 6.97 10.63 6.86
CA VAL A 456 8.04 11.20 6.05
C VAL A 456 7.67 10.98 4.59
N GLY A 457 6.83 11.84 4.07
CA GLY A 457 6.22 11.70 2.76
C GLY A 457 5.57 12.99 2.30
N LEU A 458 5.32 13.08 1.02
CA LEU A 458 4.75 14.25 0.35
C LEU A 458 3.67 13.82 -0.64
N TRP A 459 2.46 14.33 -0.48
CA TRP A 459 1.46 14.34 -1.54
C TRP A 459 1.56 15.66 -2.31
N HIS A 460 1.56 15.61 -3.63
CA HIS A 460 1.82 16.77 -4.47
C HIS A 460 1.07 16.70 -5.79
N TYR A 461 0.91 17.85 -6.42
CA TYR A 461 0.55 17.96 -7.83
C TYR A 461 1.78 18.38 -8.62
N GLY A 462 1.99 17.81 -9.82
CA GLY A 462 3.15 18.10 -10.64
C GLY A 462 2.77 18.61 -12.03
N PHE A 463 3.64 19.43 -12.59
CA PHE A 463 3.60 19.87 -13.98
C PHE A 463 4.65 19.12 -14.79
N ASN A 464 4.28 18.64 -15.97
CA ASN A 464 5.23 17.98 -16.83
C ASN A 464 6.11 18.99 -17.57
N TRP A 465 7.41 18.95 -17.31
CA TRP A 465 8.38 19.86 -17.92
C TRP A 465 8.50 19.72 -19.44
N LEU A 466 8.07 18.57 -20.01
CA LEU A 466 8.04 18.30 -21.44
C LEU A 466 6.83 18.89 -22.15
N ASP A 467 5.83 19.38 -21.40
CA ASP A 467 4.58 19.93 -21.94
C ASP A 467 4.81 21.37 -22.45
N PRO A 468 4.27 21.75 -23.62
CA PRO A 468 4.50 23.09 -24.17
C PRO A 468 3.81 24.22 -23.40
N VAL A 469 2.74 23.94 -22.64
CA VAL A 469 1.92 24.96 -21.94
C VAL A 469 2.38 25.15 -20.50
N VAL A 470 2.64 24.04 -19.79
CA VAL A 470 3.01 24.08 -18.37
C VAL A 470 4.48 23.76 -18.13
N GLY A 471 5.24 23.34 -19.14
CA GLY A 471 6.61 22.87 -18.98
C GLY A 471 7.69 23.95 -19.17
N ALA A 472 8.89 23.52 -19.58
CA ALA A 472 10.09 24.34 -19.69
C ALA A 472 9.95 25.54 -20.66
N GLY A 473 9.11 25.40 -21.70
CA GLY A 473 9.09 26.33 -22.82
C GLY A 473 10.25 26.09 -23.82
N LYS A 474 10.10 26.57 -25.05
CA LYS A 474 11.11 26.43 -26.11
C LYS A 474 11.94 27.70 -26.26
N THR A 475 11.42 28.84 -25.80
CA THR A 475 12.14 30.13 -25.80
C THR A 475 12.12 30.70 -24.38
N PRO A 476 13.01 31.67 -24.05
CA PRO A 476 13.00 32.35 -22.74
C PRO A 476 11.65 32.99 -22.42
N GLU A 477 10.99 33.57 -23.40
CA GLU A 477 9.68 34.24 -23.24
C GLU A 477 8.59 33.18 -22.89
N GLN A 478 8.59 32.06 -23.59
CA GLN A 478 7.68 30.97 -23.31
C GLN A 478 7.96 30.35 -21.93
N ALA A 479 9.24 30.17 -21.57
CA ALA A 479 9.62 29.68 -20.25
C ALA A 479 9.09 30.58 -19.13
N GLU A 480 9.22 31.92 -19.27
CA GLU A 480 8.71 32.88 -18.31
C GLU A 480 7.17 32.89 -18.24
N ARG A 481 6.48 32.79 -19.39
CA ARG A 481 5.01 32.64 -19.44
C ARG A 481 4.56 31.40 -18.71
N ASN A 482 5.16 30.24 -19.00
CA ASN A 482 4.82 28.96 -18.38
C ASN A 482 5.10 28.99 -16.87
N LYS A 483 6.22 29.61 -16.45
CA LYS A 483 6.54 29.80 -15.02
C LYS A 483 5.45 30.60 -14.30
N LYS A 484 5.04 31.75 -14.85
CA LYS A 484 3.95 32.56 -14.28
C LYS A 484 2.62 31.82 -14.22
N LEU A 485 2.32 30.98 -15.21
CA LEU A 485 1.13 30.11 -15.20
C LEU A 485 1.19 29.13 -14.01
N ARG A 486 2.32 28.43 -13.82
CA ARG A 486 2.50 27.52 -12.70
C ARG A 486 2.42 28.22 -11.34
N GLN A 487 3.03 29.42 -11.22
CA GLN A 487 2.96 30.24 -10.01
C GLN A 487 1.51 30.70 -9.71
N ALA A 488 0.76 31.13 -10.74
CA ALA A 488 -0.65 31.49 -10.59
C ALA A 488 -1.49 30.33 -10.08
N ILE A 489 -1.29 29.15 -10.64
CA ILE A 489 -1.97 27.92 -10.18
C ILE A 489 -1.55 27.57 -8.74
N SER A 490 -0.27 27.71 -8.39
CA SER A 490 0.22 27.46 -7.03
C SER A 490 -0.45 28.32 -5.97
N ILE A 491 -0.70 29.59 -6.26
CA ILE A 491 -1.41 30.52 -5.35
C ILE A 491 -2.88 30.10 -5.21
N ALA A 492 -3.54 29.68 -6.30
CA ALA A 492 -4.95 29.33 -6.31
C ALA A 492 -5.26 28.04 -5.53
N PHE A 493 -4.30 27.10 -5.43
CA PHE A 493 -4.45 25.84 -4.71
C PHE A 493 -4.32 26.04 -3.21
N ASP A 494 -5.43 26.01 -2.50
CA ASP A 494 -5.51 26.20 -1.05
C ASP A 494 -5.37 24.86 -0.31
N PHE A 495 -4.13 24.48 0.01
CA PHE A 495 -3.88 23.23 0.72
C PHE A 495 -4.28 23.27 2.19
N GLU A 496 -4.39 24.43 2.81
CA GLU A 496 -4.94 24.60 4.15
C GLU A 496 -6.42 24.20 4.15
N GLU A 497 -7.18 24.66 3.13
CA GLU A 497 -8.57 24.25 2.90
C GLU A 497 -8.65 22.73 2.65
N TYR A 498 -7.76 22.17 1.79
CA TYR A 498 -7.71 20.74 1.49
C TYR A 498 -7.51 19.90 2.75
N VAL A 499 -6.50 20.22 3.55
CA VAL A 499 -6.17 19.51 4.78
C VAL A 499 -7.32 19.60 5.79
N SER A 500 -7.99 20.75 5.88
CA SER A 500 -9.16 20.90 6.75
C SER A 500 -10.33 20.02 6.33
N ILE A 501 -10.60 19.91 5.02
CA ILE A 501 -11.76 19.19 4.48
C ILE A 501 -11.51 17.69 4.42
N PHE A 502 -10.34 17.26 3.90
CA PHE A 502 -10.09 15.87 3.55
C PHE A 502 -9.23 15.12 4.55
N GLU A 503 -8.38 15.85 5.28
CA GLU A 503 -7.47 15.25 6.27
C GLU A 503 -7.90 15.54 7.72
N ASN A 504 -9.06 16.16 7.91
CA ASN A 504 -9.57 16.56 9.24
C ASN A 504 -8.51 17.31 10.08
N SER A 505 -7.73 18.19 9.42
CA SER A 505 -6.59 18.91 10.02
C SER A 505 -5.46 18.01 10.58
N ARG A 506 -5.40 16.75 10.15
CA ARG A 506 -4.39 15.75 10.58
C ARG A 506 -3.28 15.58 9.56
N ALA A 507 -2.91 16.64 8.88
CA ALA A 507 -1.80 16.69 7.94
C ALA A 507 -1.12 18.04 8.05
N GLN A 508 0.14 18.09 7.64
CA GLN A 508 0.92 19.32 7.61
C GLN A 508 1.10 19.76 6.14
N VAL A 509 0.75 21.01 5.84
CA VAL A 509 1.01 21.62 4.52
C VAL A 509 2.51 21.79 4.34
N ASN A 510 3.02 21.43 3.17
CA ASN A 510 4.43 21.52 2.81
C ASN A 510 4.71 22.75 1.93
N HIS A 511 5.91 23.30 2.08
CA HIS A 511 6.36 24.48 1.32
C HIS A 511 7.51 24.16 0.37
N SER A 512 8.02 22.94 0.42
CA SER A 512 9.13 22.43 -0.41
C SER A 512 9.09 20.89 -0.46
N LEU A 513 10.09 20.29 -1.14
CA LEU A 513 10.32 18.83 -1.10
C LEU A 513 10.91 18.35 0.22
N VAL A 514 11.52 19.22 1.03
CA VAL A 514 12.09 18.81 2.32
C VAL A 514 10.97 18.80 3.35
N VAL A 515 10.39 17.61 3.56
CA VAL A 515 9.23 17.42 4.42
C VAL A 515 9.60 17.37 5.90
N PRO A 516 8.62 17.49 6.82
CA PRO A 516 8.86 17.40 8.26
C PRO A 516 9.62 16.14 8.67
N GLY A 517 10.55 16.30 9.62
CA GLY A 517 11.40 15.21 10.11
C GLY A 517 12.68 14.96 9.30
N LEU A 518 12.88 15.65 8.19
CA LEU A 518 14.13 15.61 7.43
C LEU A 518 15.07 16.74 7.80
N PHE A 519 16.37 16.46 7.70
CA PHE A 519 17.40 17.47 7.83
C PHE A 519 17.20 18.62 6.84
N GLY A 520 17.31 19.88 7.32
CA GLY A 520 17.12 21.08 6.50
C GLY A 520 15.66 21.53 6.34
N ASN A 521 14.68 20.83 6.89
CA ASN A 521 13.29 21.29 6.87
C ASN A 521 13.11 22.61 7.64
N ASP A 522 13.77 22.75 8.78
CA ASP A 522 13.64 23.94 9.65
C ASP A 522 14.19 25.23 9.02
N ALA A 523 15.00 25.12 7.99
CA ALA A 523 15.63 26.25 7.31
C ALA A 523 14.67 27.00 6.38
N MET A 524 13.49 26.44 6.04
CA MET A 524 12.55 27.05 5.10
C MET A 524 11.11 26.87 5.57
N LEU A 525 10.59 27.87 6.21
CA LEU A 525 9.28 27.83 6.85
C LEU A 525 8.11 28.14 5.92
N PHE A 526 8.33 28.69 4.72
CA PHE A 526 7.24 29.04 3.80
C PHE A 526 7.70 29.18 2.35
N ASN A 527 6.76 29.09 1.43
CA ASN A 527 6.98 29.32 0.00
C ASN A 527 6.64 30.78 -0.36
N PRO A 528 7.62 31.64 -0.69
CA PRO A 528 7.40 33.07 -0.96
C PRO A 528 6.62 33.36 -2.25
N VAL A 529 6.49 32.37 -3.14
CA VAL A 529 5.62 32.48 -4.33
C VAL A 529 4.15 32.47 -3.92
N VAL A 530 3.80 31.68 -2.90
CA VAL A 530 2.43 31.43 -2.46
C VAL A 530 2.02 32.29 -1.27
N PHE A 531 2.98 32.65 -0.39
CA PHE A 531 2.70 33.30 0.88
C PHE A 531 3.47 34.62 1.01
N ASP A 532 2.90 35.58 1.75
CA ASP A 532 3.54 36.77 2.24
C ASP A 532 3.68 36.72 3.77
N PRO A 533 4.75 37.26 4.37
CA PRO A 533 4.84 37.41 5.82
C PRO A 533 3.80 38.41 6.31
N ASP A 534 3.15 38.11 7.44
CA ASP A 534 2.12 38.96 8.05
C ASP A 534 2.68 39.96 9.07
N GLY A 535 4.00 40.02 9.23
CA GLY A 535 4.70 40.89 10.17
C GLY A 535 4.67 40.41 11.64
N ALA A 536 3.93 39.36 11.96
CA ALA A 536 3.82 38.77 13.29
C ALA A 536 4.51 37.41 13.39
N GLY A 537 5.41 37.07 12.46
CA GLY A 537 6.08 35.78 12.35
C GLY A 537 5.20 34.66 11.78
N ARG A 538 4.03 35.01 11.25
CA ARG A 538 3.14 34.10 10.54
C ARG A 538 3.12 34.44 9.05
N PHE A 539 2.55 33.57 8.25
CA PHE A 539 2.47 33.72 6.79
C PHE A 539 1.02 33.65 6.35
N LYS A 540 0.67 34.51 5.39
CA LYS A 540 -0.67 34.59 4.80
C LYS A 540 -0.59 34.25 3.32
N ARG A 541 -1.48 33.39 2.85
CA ARG A 541 -1.61 33.08 1.42
C ARG A 541 -1.92 34.33 0.62
N LYS A 542 -1.24 34.50 -0.51
CA LYS A 542 -1.49 35.62 -1.46
C LYS A 542 -2.90 35.54 -1.98
N SER A 543 -3.44 36.73 -2.38
CA SER A 543 -4.81 36.82 -2.86
C SER A 543 -4.99 36.13 -4.22
N ILE A 544 -6.22 35.72 -4.51
CA ILE A 544 -6.56 35.17 -5.83
C ILE A 544 -6.40 36.23 -6.94
N ASP A 545 -6.48 37.52 -6.62
CA ASP A 545 -6.25 38.60 -7.58
C ASP A 545 -4.78 38.67 -8.00
N GLU A 546 -3.84 38.38 -7.09
CA GLU A 546 -2.43 38.23 -7.43
C GLU A 546 -2.21 37.05 -8.38
N ALA A 547 -2.87 35.90 -8.13
CA ALA A 547 -2.84 34.77 -9.03
C ALA A 547 -3.40 35.12 -10.43
N LYS A 548 -4.51 35.84 -10.48
CA LYS A 548 -5.09 36.33 -11.76
C LYS A 548 -4.17 37.32 -12.48
N ARG A 549 -3.42 38.16 -11.74
CA ARG A 549 -2.42 39.07 -12.31
C ARG A 549 -1.28 38.28 -12.97
N LEU A 550 -0.76 37.28 -12.30
CA LEU A 550 0.26 36.37 -12.85
C LEU A 550 -0.26 35.61 -14.07
N LEU A 551 -1.49 35.10 -14.03
CA LEU A 551 -2.15 34.44 -15.14
C LEU A 551 -2.26 35.38 -16.39
N ALA A 552 -2.62 36.63 -16.19
CA ALA A 552 -2.66 37.62 -17.27
C ALA A 552 -1.27 37.89 -17.86
N GLN A 553 -0.21 37.95 -17.02
CA GLN A 553 1.17 38.08 -17.46
C GLN A 553 1.67 36.80 -18.19
N ALA A 554 1.14 35.64 -17.84
CA ALA A 554 1.35 34.39 -18.55
C ALA A 554 0.67 34.35 -19.93
N GLY A 555 -0.09 35.38 -20.31
CA GLY A 555 -0.79 35.45 -21.59
C GLY A 555 -2.22 34.93 -21.59
N TYR A 556 -2.79 34.64 -20.40
CA TYR A 556 -4.14 34.07 -20.24
C TYR A 556 -5.05 34.94 -19.38
N PRO A 557 -5.29 36.23 -19.75
CA PRO A 557 -6.16 37.08 -18.96
C PRO A 557 -7.58 36.51 -18.85
N GLY A 558 -8.05 36.33 -17.62
CA GLY A 558 -9.37 35.75 -17.37
C GLY A 558 -9.52 34.27 -17.83
N GLY A 559 -8.41 33.56 -17.99
CA GLY A 559 -8.40 32.16 -18.45
C GLY A 559 -8.50 32.00 -19.97
N ILE A 560 -8.35 33.09 -20.73
CA ILE A 560 -8.42 33.11 -22.20
C ILE A 560 -7.02 33.35 -22.78
N ASP A 561 -6.60 32.50 -23.69
CA ASP A 561 -5.34 32.68 -24.42
C ASP A 561 -5.42 33.94 -25.29
N ARG A 562 -4.49 34.87 -25.07
CA ARG A 562 -4.49 36.18 -25.73
C ARG A 562 -4.33 36.13 -27.24
N GLU A 563 -3.62 35.11 -27.75
CA GLU A 563 -3.28 34.98 -29.18
C GLU A 563 -4.41 34.26 -29.93
N SER A 564 -4.94 33.16 -29.39
CA SER A 564 -5.95 32.34 -30.03
C SER A 564 -7.41 32.70 -29.68
N GLY A 565 -7.62 33.46 -28.61
CA GLY A 565 -8.94 33.79 -28.06
C GLY A 565 -9.67 32.56 -27.46
N LYS A 566 -9.00 31.44 -27.32
CA LYS A 566 -9.58 30.21 -26.77
C LYS A 566 -9.38 30.13 -25.25
N ALA A 567 -10.30 29.45 -24.59
CA ALA A 567 -10.13 29.14 -23.18
C ALA A 567 -8.91 28.26 -22.94
N LEU A 568 -8.15 28.56 -21.87
CA LEU A 568 -7.07 27.71 -21.40
C LEU A 568 -7.65 26.43 -20.83
N VAL A 569 -7.23 25.28 -21.36
CA VAL A 569 -7.61 23.95 -20.88
C VAL A 569 -6.38 23.25 -20.33
N ILE A 570 -6.47 22.77 -19.10
CA ILE A 570 -5.43 21.93 -18.47
C ILE A 570 -5.96 20.50 -18.33
N ASN A 571 -5.16 19.55 -18.80
CA ASN A 571 -5.45 18.12 -18.67
C ASN A 571 -4.93 17.63 -17.32
N TYR A 572 -5.81 17.13 -16.48
CA TYR A 572 -5.49 16.59 -15.16
C TYR A 572 -5.54 15.07 -15.17
N ASP A 573 -4.37 14.45 -15.08
CA ASP A 573 -4.22 13.00 -14.97
C ASP A 573 -4.19 12.59 -13.50
N THR A 574 -5.12 11.71 -13.12
CA THR A 574 -5.28 11.24 -11.75
C THR A 574 -5.73 9.78 -11.70
N GLN A 575 -5.78 9.25 -10.49
CA GLN A 575 -6.17 7.89 -10.17
C GLN A 575 -7.18 7.89 -9.03
N GLY A 576 -7.96 6.84 -8.95
CA GLY A 576 -8.88 6.60 -7.87
C GLY A 576 -10.27 6.26 -8.38
N VAL A 577 -10.97 5.50 -7.59
CA VAL A 577 -12.34 5.03 -7.83
C VAL A 577 -13.23 5.38 -6.65
N GLY A 578 -14.53 5.44 -6.87
CA GLY A 578 -15.49 5.66 -5.81
C GLY A 578 -15.78 7.14 -5.47
N PRO A 579 -16.65 7.38 -4.50
CA PRO A 579 -17.13 8.72 -4.15
C PRO A 579 -16.05 9.65 -3.61
N GLY A 580 -15.08 9.13 -2.84
CA GLY A 580 -13.99 9.93 -2.28
C GLY A 580 -13.07 10.52 -3.36
N ALA A 581 -12.72 9.74 -4.38
CA ALA A 581 -11.93 10.22 -5.51
C ALA A 581 -12.67 11.35 -6.26
N LYS A 582 -13.99 11.18 -6.49
CA LYS A 582 -14.80 12.21 -7.13
C LYS A 582 -14.78 13.52 -6.34
N THR A 583 -14.95 13.49 -5.04
CA THR A 583 -14.97 14.70 -4.19
C THR A 583 -13.64 15.45 -4.25
N ARG A 584 -12.51 14.74 -4.25
CA ARG A 584 -11.18 15.35 -4.43
C ARG A 584 -11.02 15.97 -5.81
N ILE A 585 -11.47 15.30 -6.87
CA ILE A 585 -11.46 15.83 -8.25
C ILE A 585 -12.32 17.09 -8.36
N ASP A 586 -13.49 17.11 -7.73
CA ASP A 586 -14.38 18.27 -7.70
C ASP A 586 -13.72 19.47 -6.98
N TRP A 587 -12.97 19.21 -5.90
CA TRP A 587 -12.18 20.25 -5.23
C TRP A 587 -11.08 20.81 -6.14
N VAL A 588 -10.30 19.96 -6.83
CA VAL A 588 -9.29 20.39 -7.80
C VAL A 588 -9.92 21.27 -8.88
N SER A 589 -11.06 20.86 -9.41
CA SER A 589 -11.80 21.62 -10.43
C SER A 589 -12.20 23.02 -9.92
N LYS A 590 -12.60 23.14 -8.65
CA LYS A 590 -12.90 24.42 -8.02
C LYS A 590 -11.66 25.33 -7.90
N GLN A 591 -10.47 24.76 -7.61
CA GLN A 591 -9.25 25.55 -7.55
C GLN A 591 -8.91 26.18 -8.93
N PHE A 592 -9.02 25.41 -10.01
CA PHE A 592 -8.83 25.93 -11.37
C PHE A 592 -9.92 26.94 -11.77
N ALA A 593 -11.16 26.73 -11.35
CA ALA A 593 -12.26 27.66 -11.61
C ALA A 593 -12.04 29.05 -11.00
N LYS A 594 -11.30 29.19 -9.87
CA LYS A 594 -10.90 30.50 -9.31
C LYS A 594 -10.14 31.38 -10.33
N LEU A 595 -9.47 30.71 -11.29
CA LEU A 595 -8.69 31.37 -12.36
C LEU A 595 -9.41 31.34 -13.72
N ASN A 596 -10.63 30.85 -13.80
CA ASN A 596 -11.39 30.59 -15.05
C ASN A 596 -10.64 29.61 -16.01
N ILE A 597 -9.77 28.76 -15.50
CA ILE A 597 -9.09 27.73 -16.27
C ILE A 597 -10.02 26.50 -16.35
N GLN A 598 -10.21 25.98 -17.57
CA GLN A 598 -10.96 24.75 -17.77
C GLN A 598 -10.09 23.53 -17.44
N LEU A 599 -10.65 22.56 -16.73
CA LEU A 599 -9.96 21.33 -16.35
C LEU A 599 -10.57 20.13 -17.08
N GLU A 600 -9.75 19.42 -17.85
CA GLU A 600 -10.12 18.13 -18.42
C GLU A 600 -9.55 16.99 -17.55
N VAL A 601 -10.43 16.29 -16.86
CA VAL A 601 -10.04 15.21 -15.94
C VAL A 601 -9.89 13.88 -16.66
N ARG A 602 -8.71 13.25 -16.50
CA ARG A 602 -8.34 11.96 -17.09
C ARG A 602 -8.06 10.96 -15.98
N ASN A 603 -9.12 10.42 -15.40
CA ASN A 603 -9.03 9.45 -14.32
C ASN A 603 -8.81 8.03 -14.85
N THR A 604 -7.84 7.29 -14.29
CA THR A 604 -7.52 5.90 -14.65
C THR A 604 -7.21 5.08 -13.40
N ASP A 605 -7.08 3.75 -13.55
CA ASP A 605 -6.48 2.91 -12.52
C ASP A 605 -4.99 3.24 -12.31
N TYR A 606 -4.46 2.90 -11.13
CA TYR A 606 -3.10 3.26 -10.75
C TYR A 606 -2.03 2.69 -11.69
N ASN A 607 -2.19 1.47 -12.19
CA ASN A 607 -1.21 0.85 -13.06
C ASN A 607 -1.11 1.56 -14.42
N ARG A 608 -2.26 1.95 -15.00
CA ARG A 608 -2.30 2.76 -16.23
C ARG A 608 -1.77 4.17 -16.01
N PHE A 609 -2.05 4.75 -14.85
CA PHE A 609 -1.48 6.04 -14.47
C PHE A 609 0.05 5.98 -14.44
N GLN A 610 0.65 4.99 -13.78
CA GLN A 610 2.10 4.78 -13.78
C GLN A 610 2.68 4.67 -15.21
N ASP A 611 2.00 3.98 -16.12
CA ASP A 611 2.44 3.86 -17.51
C ASP A 611 2.40 5.21 -18.26
N LYS A 612 1.40 6.06 -18.02
CA LYS A 612 1.36 7.42 -18.55
C LYS A 612 2.54 8.26 -18.05
N MET A 613 2.84 8.17 -16.76
CA MET A 613 3.95 8.90 -16.15
C MET A 613 5.30 8.49 -16.72
N ARG A 614 5.53 7.19 -16.93
CA ARG A 614 6.75 6.69 -17.60
C ARG A 614 6.90 7.19 -19.04
N LYS A 615 5.80 7.36 -19.76
CA LYS A 615 5.79 7.88 -21.14
C LYS A 615 5.93 9.40 -21.20
N GLY A 616 5.85 10.10 -20.06
CA GLY A 616 5.84 11.56 -20.01
C GLY A 616 4.62 12.18 -20.71
N SER A 617 3.48 11.49 -20.73
CA SER A 617 2.27 11.91 -21.45
C SER A 617 1.21 12.61 -20.57
N ALA A 618 1.43 12.73 -19.26
CA ALA A 618 0.62 13.56 -18.39
C ALA A 618 1.02 15.04 -18.52
N GLN A 619 0.06 15.98 -18.35
CA GLN A 619 0.32 17.43 -18.36
C GLN A 619 0.39 17.99 -16.94
N PHE A 620 -0.68 17.83 -16.19
CA PHE A 620 -0.82 18.11 -14.76
C PHE A 620 -1.30 16.84 -14.07
N TYR A 621 -0.71 16.49 -12.93
CA TYR A 621 -1.00 15.20 -12.30
C TYR A 621 -0.94 15.29 -10.79
N PHE A 622 -1.62 14.34 -10.11
CA PHE A 622 -1.53 14.09 -8.67
C PHE A 622 -0.73 12.83 -8.40
N TRP A 623 0.26 12.93 -7.52
CA TRP A 623 1.05 11.80 -7.05
C TRP A 623 1.58 12.05 -5.63
N GLY A 624 2.31 11.07 -5.09
CA GLY A 624 2.98 11.17 -3.80
C GLY A 624 4.36 10.53 -3.82
N TRP A 625 5.16 10.90 -2.86
CA TRP A 625 6.45 10.28 -2.56
C TRP A 625 6.53 9.95 -1.09
N LEU A 626 6.90 8.71 -0.77
CA LEU A 626 7.19 8.24 0.58
C LEU A 626 8.68 8.00 0.70
N ALA A 627 9.27 8.46 1.78
CA ALA A 627 10.69 8.24 2.01
C ALA A 627 11.06 6.76 1.98
N ASP A 628 12.08 6.43 1.22
CA ASP A 628 12.76 5.14 1.27
C ASP A 628 13.76 5.09 2.41
N TYR A 629 14.33 6.24 2.73
CA TYR A 629 15.26 6.47 3.82
C TYR A 629 15.14 7.91 4.32
N PRO A 630 15.51 8.17 5.59
CA PRO A 630 15.29 9.48 6.23
C PRO A 630 16.41 10.47 5.90
N ASP A 631 16.59 10.81 4.62
CA ASP A 631 17.55 11.80 4.14
C ASP A 631 16.91 12.72 3.10
N PRO A 632 17.16 14.05 3.11
CA PRO A 632 16.60 14.99 2.15
C PRO A 632 16.99 14.68 0.70
N GLU A 633 18.08 13.98 0.44
CA GLU A 633 18.45 13.53 -0.90
C GLU A 633 17.35 12.69 -1.55
N ASN A 634 16.63 11.86 -0.77
CA ASN A 634 15.53 11.03 -1.24
C ASN A 634 14.27 11.80 -1.68
N PHE A 635 14.21 13.08 -1.42
CA PHE A 635 13.15 13.97 -1.91
C PHE A 635 13.67 14.91 -2.99
N LEU A 636 14.85 15.47 -2.78
CA LEU A 636 15.44 16.42 -3.72
C LEU A 636 15.76 15.78 -5.09
N PHE A 637 16.02 14.46 -5.14
CA PHE A 637 16.23 13.73 -6.39
C PHE A 637 14.98 13.67 -7.29
N LEU A 638 13.77 13.97 -6.75
CA LEU A 638 12.54 14.04 -7.52
C LEU A 638 12.50 15.19 -8.52
N LEU A 639 13.43 16.15 -8.40
CA LEU A 639 13.61 17.24 -9.34
C LEU A 639 15.00 17.23 -10.00
N TYR A 640 15.83 16.22 -9.75
CA TYR A 640 17.13 16.07 -10.37
C TYR A 640 16.98 15.64 -11.84
N GLY A 641 17.52 16.43 -12.79
CA GLY A 641 17.33 16.23 -14.23
C GLY A 641 17.74 14.85 -14.74
N PRO A 642 18.94 14.32 -14.36
CA PRO A 642 19.36 12.96 -14.73
C PRO A 642 18.47 11.84 -14.16
N ASN A 643 17.57 12.14 -13.23
CA ASN A 643 16.57 11.22 -12.70
C ASN A 643 15.20 11.33 -13.39
N SER A 644 15.13 11.97 -14.58
CA SER A 644 13.90 12.14 -15.35
C SER A 644 13.22 10.81 -15.64
N LYS A 645 11.92 10.72 -15.29
CA LYS A 645 11.13 9.49 -15.45
C LYS A 645 10.95 9.10 -16.92
N ALA A 646 10.64 10.07 -17.77
CA ALA A 646 10.40 9.80 -19.19
C ALA A 646 11.69 9.55 -19.98
N LYS A 647 12.80 10.24 -19.62
CA LYS A 647 14.08 10.13 -20.36
C LYS A 647 14.91 8.93 -19.91
N PHE A 648 14.93 8.65 -18.60
CA PHE A 648 15.89 7.71 -18.00
C PHE A 648 15.25 6.67 -17.10
N GLY A 649 13.90 6.66 -16.97
CA GLY A 649 13.18 5.71 -16.12
C GLY A 649 13.33 5.96 -14.61
N GLY A 650 13.85 7.13 -14.22
CA GLY A 650 14.00 7.51 -12.81
C GLY A 650 12.71 8.00 -12.15
N GLU A 651 12.82 8.72 -11.02
CA GLU A 651 11.67 9.14 -10.21
C GLU A 651 11.32 10.64 -10.32
N ASN A 652 12.06 11.43 -11.10
CA ASN A 652 11.66 12.78 -11.44
C ASN A 652 10.47 12.76 -12.41
N SER A 653 9.27 12.63 -11.86
CA SER A 653 8.02 12.50 -12.62
C SER A 653 7.58 13.78 -13.32
N SER A 654 7.98 14.97 -12.83
CA SER A 654 7.80 16.24 -13.52
C SER A 654 8.76 16.43 -14.69
N ASN A 655 9.75 15.55 -14.85
CA ASN A 655 10.81 15.69 -15.86
C ASN A 655 11.53 17.03 -15.79
N PHE A 656 11.58 17.65 -14.61
CA PHE A 656 12.22 18.93 -14.34
C PHE A 656 13.69 18.88 -14.77
N ASP A 657 14.17 19.91 -15.41
CA ASP A 657 15.53 19.99 -15.96
C ASP A 657 16.06 21.41 -15.71
N ASN A 658 16.90 21.57 -14.70
CA ASN A 658 17.48 22.84 -14.31
C ASN A 658 18.95 22.62 -13.91
N LYS A 659 19.88 23.10 -14.76
CA LYS A 659 21.32 22.90 -14.57
C LYS A 659 21.85 23.41 -13.22
N ARG A 660 21.31 24.52 -12.69
CA ARG A 660 21.75 25.06 -11.40
C ARG A 660 21.30 24.17 -10.25
N TYR A 661 20.06 23.66 -10.31
CA TYR A 661 19.54 22.68 -9.36
C TYR A 661 20.38 21.41 -9.37
N ASP A 662 20.66 20.87 -10.56
CA ASP A 662 21.47 19.65 -10.71
C ASP A 662 22.89 19.82 -10.13
N GLN A 663 23.53 20.96 -10.37
CA GLN A 663 24.84 21.24 -9.78
C GLN A 663 24.84 21.31 -8.26
N LEU A 664 23.79 21.86 -7.67
CA LEU A 664 23.61 21.91 -6.21
C LEU A 664 23.33 20.51 -5.65
N PHE A 665 22.48 19.74 -6.32
CA PHE A 665 22.18 18.36 -5.94
C PHE A 665 23.44 17.49 -5.95
N GLU A 666 24.25 17.58 -7.02
CA GLU A 666 25.50 16.83 -7.14
C GLU A 666 26.49 17.11 -5.99
N LYS A 667 26.52 18.34 -5.49
CA LYS A 667 27.34 18.70 -4.32
C LYS A 667 26.73 18.19 -3.01
N MET A 668 25.43 18.41 -2.83
CA MET A 668 24.72 18.14 -1.59
C MET A 668 24.62 16.63 -1.27
N LYS A 669 24.39 15.79 -2.29
CA LYS A 669 24.10 14.35 -2.12
C LYS A 669 25.24 13.56 -1.47
N ASP A 670 26.49 14.00 -1.60
CA ASP A 670 27.68 13.32 -1.09
C ASP A 670 28.15 13.89 0.27
N MET A 671 27.33 14.77 0.90
CA MET A 671 27.66 15.40 2.18
C MET A 671 26.93 14.76 3.35
N GLU A 672 27.60 14.74 4.50
CA GLU A 672 26.96 14.50 5.79
C GLU A 672 26.11 15.73 6.20
N ASN A 673 25.22 15.57 7.20
CA ASN A 673 24.37 16.63 7.70
C ASN A 673 25.19 17.72 8.43
N THR A 674 25.55 18.75 7.69
CA THR A 674 26.33 19.90 8.14
C THR A 674 25.62 21.23 7.80
N PRO A 675 25.98 22.36 8.41
CA PRO A 675 25.43 23.68 8.04
C PRO A 675 25.64 24.02 6.56
N GLU A 676 26.75 23.61 5.96
CA GLU A 676 27.06 23.81 4.54
C GLU A 676 26.09 23.02 3.67
N ARG A 677 25.80 21.76 4.03
CA ARG A 677 24.76 20.96 3.35
C ARG A 677 23.39 21.62 3.43
N ALA A 678 23.02 22.12 4.62
CA ALA A 678 21.77 22.85 4.81
C ALA A 678 21.68 24.09 3.92
N ALA A 679 22.76 24.85 3.75
CA ALA A 679 22.81 26.01 2.88
C ALA A 679 22.63 25.67 1.38
N LEU A 680 23.14 24.53 0.92
CA LEU A 680 22.88 24.02 -0.43
C LEU A 680 21.42 23.62 -0.62
N ILE A 681 20.83 22.94 0.36
CA ILE A 681 19.43 22.55 0.38
C ILE A 681 18.53 23.78 0.28
N VAL A 682 18.79 24.84 1.03
CA VAL A 682 18.06 26.12 0.97
C VAL A 682 18.11 26.72 -0.44
N GLN A 683 19.28 26.73 -1.10
CA GLN A 683 19.38 27.22 -2.49
C GLN A 683 18.54 26.38 -3.45
N MET A 684 18.52 25.07 -3.29
CA MET A 684 17.67 24.18 -4.10
C MET A 684 16.18 24.44 -3.85
N MET A 685 15.79 24.66 -2.59
CA MET A 685 14.40 24.99 -2.24
C MET A 685 13.94 26.31 -2.89
N HIS A 686 14.79 27.33 -2.92
CA HIS A 686 14.48 28.58 -3.64
C HIS A 686 14.23 28.35 -5.14
N ILE A 687 15.06 27.57 -5.81
CA ILE A 687 14.88 27.25 -7.24
C ILE A 687 13.55 26.53 -7.47
N MET A 688 13.23 25.50 -6.67
CA MET A 688 11.98 24.74 -6.87
C MET A 688 10.73 25.57 -6.55
N GLN A 689 10.80 26.48 -5.59
CA GLN A 689 9.70 27.38 -5.27
C GLN A 689 9.49 28.41 -6.38
N GLU A 690 10.56 29.03 -6.89
CA GLU A 690 10.49 30.02 -7.97
C GLU A 690 10.01 29.41 -9.28
N GLU A 691 10.58 28.28 -9.69
CA GLU A 691 10.21 27.61 -10.94
C GLU A 691 8.86 26.89 -10.86
N ALA A 692 8.41 26.56 -9.67
CA ALA A 692 7.14 25.88 -9.37
C ALA A 692 6.89 24.62 -10.26
N PRO A 693 7.82 23.66 -10.36
CA PRO A 693 7.60 22.44 -11.15
C PRO A 693 6.52 21.54 -10.56
N MET A 694 6.18 21.75 -9.30
CA MET A 694 5.12 21.06 -8.58
C MET A 694 4.51 21.95 -7.50
N LEU A 695 3.30 21.59 -7.08
CA LEU A 695 2.61 22.14 -5.93
C LEU A 695 2.94 21.25 -4.74
N PHE A 696 3.63 21.77 -3.74
CA PHE A 696 4.05 21.02 -2.55
C PHE A 696 2.84 20.90 -1.61
N GLY A 697 2.07 19.82 -1.74
CA GLY A 697 0.81 19.68 -1.04
C GLY A 697 0.97 19.46 0.46
N TRP A 698 0.96 18.22 0.93
CA TRP A 698 0.94 17.95 2.37
C TRP A 698 1.67 16.65 2.72
N SER A 699 2.10 16.56 3.97
CA SER A 699 2.49 15.32 4.65
C SER A 699 1.36 14.92 5.59
N GLU A 700 0.82 13.71 5.43
CA GLU A 700 -0.28 13.24 6.26
C GLU A 700 0.20 12.56 7.54
N GLU A 701 -0.65 12.49 8.54
CA GLU A 701 -0.48 11.51 9.60
C GLU A 701 -0.71 10.11 9.04
N TYR A 702 0.32 9.29 9.03
CA TYR A 702 0.26 7.89 8.66
C TYR A 702 -0.13 7.04 9.85
N GLY A 703 -1.07 6.15 9.66
CA GLY A 703 -1.50 5.19 10.66
C GLY A 703 -2.56 4.28 10.08
N GLY A 704 -2.97 3.31 10.87
CA GLY A 704 -4.03 2.38 10.52
C GLY A 704 -5.06 2.31 11.63
N ALA A 705 -6.24 1.78 11.32
CA ALA A 705 -7.20 1.38 12.32
C ALA A 705 -6.97 -0.09 12.64
N TYR A 706 -6.72 -0.40 13.91
CA TYR A 706 -6.48 -1.75 14.40
C TYR A 706 -7.50 -2.12 15.45
N HIS A 707 -8.01 -3.34 15.37
CA HIS A 707 -8.80 -3.88 16.45
C HIS A 707 -7.94 -4.15 17.70
N GLN A 708 -8.57 -4.14 18.87
CA GLN A 708 -7.92 -4.36 20.18
C GLN A 708 -7.16 -5.69 20.30
N TRP A 709 -7.44 -6.65 19.44
CA TRP A 709 -6.73 -7.95 19.39
C TRP A 709 -5.51 -7.95 18.49
N VAL A 710 -5.27 -6.88 17.69
CA VAL A 710 -4.03 -6.70 16.95
C VAL A 710 -3.00 -6.08 17.87
N ARG A 711 -1.84 -6.69 17.96
CA ARG A 711 -0.73 -6.25 18.80
C ARG A 711 0.48 -5.89 17.97
N ASN A 712 1.37 -5.14 18.60
CA ASN A 712 2.67 -4.76 18.05
C ASN A 712 2.59 -3.82 16.83
N GLY A 713 1.46 -3.21 16.57
CA GLY A 713 1.31 -2.25 15.48
C GLY A 713 1.99 -0.91 15.82
N LYS A 714 3.13 -0.61 15.19
CA LYS A 714 3.81 0.68 15.25
C LYS A 714 3.96 1.23 13.83
N PRO A 715 3.15 2.20 13.40
CA PRO A 715 3.16 2.70 12.03
C PRO A 715 4.50 3.29 11.65
N SER A 716 4.93 3.01 10.43
CA SER A 716 6.10 3.61 9.80
C SER A 716 6.01 3.46 8.29
N ASN A 717 6.33 4.51 7.56
CA ASN A 717 6.48 4.42 6.11
C ASN A 717 7.92 4.08 5.67
N ILE A 718 8.89 4.15 6.60
CA ILE A 718 10.29 3.77 6.37
C ILE A 718 10.49 2.28 6.57
N ILE A 719 9.90 1.71 7.64
CA ILE A 719 10.02 0.29 7.97
C ILE A 719 8.99 -0.48 7.13
N ARG A 720 9.44 -1.18 6.10
CA ARG A 720 8.58 -1.85 5.14
C ARG A 720 8.21 -3.29 5.53
N ASP A 721 8.98 -3.93 6.41
CA ASP A 721 8.81 -5.32 6.86
C ASP A 721 7.96 -5.47 8.13
N GLN A 722 7.08 -4.52 8.42
CA GLN A 722 6.25 -4.45 9.64
C GLN A 722 5.42 -5.73 9.88
N MET A 723 4.98 -6.40 8.81
CA MET A 723 4.15 -7.59 8.90
C MET A 723 4.79 -8.73 9.70
N ALA A 724 6.12 -8.79 9.76
CA ALA A 724 6.84 -9.81 10.53
C ALA A 724 6.66 -9.66 12.04
N TYR A 725 6.36 -8.44 12.51
CA TYR A 725 6.28 -8.09 13.94
C TYR A 725 4.85 -8.08 14.48
N LEU A 726 3.84 -8.03 13.61
CA LEU A 726 2.45 -8.02 14.01
C LEU A 726 2.03 -9.33 14.67
N ASN A 727 1.12 -9.24 15.62
CA ASN A 727 0.52 -10.38 16.30
C ASN A 727 -0.99 -10.19 16.43
N VAL A 728 -1.73 -11.30 16.49
CA VAL A 728 -3.19 -11.31 16.66
C VAL A 728 -3.54 -12.21 17.82
N GLU A 729 -4.49 -11.79 18.66
CA GLU A 729 -5.09 -12.61 19.71
C GLU A 729 -6.39 -13.27 19.21
N PRO A 730 -6.37 -14.52 18.70
CA PRO A 730 -7.53 -15.11 18.06
C PRO A 730 -8.72 -15.29 19.02
N THR A 731 -8.46 -15.64 20.28
CA THR A 731 -9.51 -15.86 21.28
C THR A 731 -10.30 -14.56 21.56
N LEU A 732 -9.59 -13.44 21.72
CA LEU A 732 -10.21 -12.13 21.92
C LEU A 732 -11.00 -11.71 20.67
N ARG A 733 -10.43 -11.92 19.46
CA ARG A 733 -11.11 -11.66 18.19
C ARG A 733 -12.44 -12.41 18.10
N VAL A 734 -12.42 -13.73 18.31
CA VAL A 734 -13.62 -14.58 18.25
C VAL A 734 -14.67 -14.11 19.23
N GLN A 735 -14.25 -13.81 20.48
CA GLN A 735 -15.16 -13.31 21.52
C GLN A 735 -15.85 -12.00 21.07
N LYS A 736 -15.06 -11.02 20.60
CA LYS A 736 -15.60 -9.69 20.23
C LYS A 736 -16.47 -9.74 18.98
N ILE A 737 -16.06 -10.48 17.95
CA ILE A 737 -16.89 -10.67 16.75
C ILE A 737 -18.22 -11.32 17.12
N SER A 738 -18.21 -12.34 17.98
CA SER A 738 -19.43 -12.99 18.46
C SER A 738 -20.32 -12.03 19.25
N GLU A 739 -19.74 -11.18 20.10
CA GLU A 739 -20.48 -10.16 20.87
C GLU A 739 -21.15 -9.14 19.92
N TRP A 740 -20.42 -8.62 18.94
CA TRP A 740 -20.87 -7.52 18.06
C TRP A 740 -21.86 -7.98 16.98
N ASN A 741 -21.80 -9.23 16.53
CA ASN A 741 -22.60 -9.74 15.44
C ASN A 741 -23.70 -10.71 15.92
N ARG A 742 -24.08 -10.67 17.17
CA ARG A 742 -25.22 -11.45 17.66
C ARG A 742 -26.50 -10.98 17.00
N PRO A 743 -27.27 -11.89 16.38
CA PRO A 743 -28.51 -11.49 15.76
C PRO A 743 -29.51 -11.01 16.82
N VAL A 744 -30.12 -9.87 16.57
CA VAL A 744 -31.23 -9.33 17.38
C VAL A 744 -32.50 -10.07 16.97
N LEU A 745 -32.89 -11.07 17.77
CA LEU A 745 -34.02 -11.94 17.44
C LEU A 745 -35.41 -11.42 17.84
N TRP A 746 -35.46 -10.42 18.73
CA TRP A 746 -36.76 -9.91 19.23
C TRP A 746 -37.69 -9.34 18.11
N PRO A 747 -37.21 -8.70 17.00
CA PRO A 747 -38.11 -8.27 15.95
C PRO A 747 -38.78 -9.45 15.22
N PHE A 748 -38.10 -10.59 15.15
CA PHE A 748 -38.66 -11.81 14.57
C PHE A 748 -39.84 -12.33 15.34
N PHE A 749 -39.82 -12.19 16.66
CA PHE A 749 -40.93 -12.59 17.50
C PHE A 749 -42.06 -11.53 17.55
N LEU A 750 -41.73 -10.24 17.38
CA LEU A 750 -42.72 -9.15 17.32
C LEU A 750 -43.50 -9.15 16.01
N LEU A 751 -42.91 -9.57 14.90
CA LEU A 751 -43.56 -9.55 13.59
C LEU A 751 -44.86 -10.38 13.56
N PRO A 752 -44.92 -11.63 14.04
CA PRO A 752 -46.17 -12.38 14.11
C PRO A 752 -47.24 -11.72 14.99
N VAL A 753 -46.81 -11.10 16.09
CA VAL A 753 -47.74 -10.37 17.00
C VAL A 753 -48.36 -9.16 16.31
N LEU A 754 -47.54 -8.39 15.59
CA LEU A 754 -48.00 -7.25 14.81
C LEU A 754 -48.92 -7.67 13.67
N ILE A 755 -48.63 -8.77 12.99
CA ILE A 755 -49.49 -9.34 11.96
C ILE A 755 -50.82 -9.79 12.56
N ALA A 756 -50.81 -10.44 13.69
CA ALA A 756 -52.03 -10.85 14.40
C ALA A 756 -52.87 -9.64 14.84
N LEU A 757 -52.26 -8.59 15.37
CA LEU A 757 -52.93 -7.33 15.72
C LEU A 757 -53.51 -6.63 14.51
N LEU A 758 -52.82 -6.59 13.39
CA LEU A 758 -53.30 -5.98 12.13
C LEU A 758 -54.47 -6.80 11.50
N LEU A 759 -54.43 -8.11 11.65
CA LEU A 759 -55.50 -8.99 11.17
C LEU A 759 -56.74 -9.05 12.09
N TRP A 760 -56.56 -8.71 13.36
CA TRP A 760 -57.59 -8.76 14.39
C TRP A 760 -58.89 -8.00 14.03
N PRO A 761 -58.86 -6.76 13.52
CA PRO A 761 -60.05 -6.05 13.08
C PRO A 761 -60.73 -6.73 11.91
N ALA A 762 -59.96 -7.29 10.99
CA ALA A 762 -60.53 -8.04 9.85
C ALA A 762 -61.24 -9.32 10.29
N VAL A 763 -60.70 -10.04 11.27
CA VAL A 763 -61.31 -11.22 11.90
C VAL A 763 -62.57 -10.83 12.65
N LEU A 764 -62.60 -9.72 13.37
CA LEU A 764 -63.80 -9.22 14.05
C LEU A 764 -64.89 -8.82 13.08
N VAL A 765 -64.57 -8.16 11.99
CA VAL A 765 -65.53 -7.81 10.94
C VAL A 765 -66.07 -9.06 10.23
N TRP A 766 -65.21 -10.05 10.00
CA TRP A 766 -65.59 -11.30 9.40
C TRP A 766 -66.56 -12.10 10.32
N ARG A 767 -66.23 -12.21 11.63
CA ARG A 767 -67.11 -12.82 12.61
C ARG A 767 -68.49 -12.15 12.68
N ARG A 768 -68.52 -10.81 12.78
CA ARG A 768 -69.78 -10.06 12.76
C ARG A 768 -70.61 -10.32 11.52
N ARG A 769 -69.97 -10.45 10.34
CA ARG A 769 -70.67 -10.79 9.10
C ARG A 769 -71.25 -12.20 9.09
N GLN A 770 -70.57 -13.16 9.73
CA GLN A 770 -71.13 -14.53 9.87
C GLN A 770 -72.32 -14.56 10.82
N ASP A 771 -72.23 -13.89 11.94
CA ASP A 771 -73.31 -13.79 12.93
C ASP A 771 -74.57 -13.18 12.31
N VAL A 772 -74.43 -12.16 11.46
CA VAL A 772 -75.52 -11.55 10.71
C VAL A 772 -76.13 -12.51 9.68
N SER A 773 -75.32 -13.27 8.98
CA SER A 773 -75.77 -14.23 7.99
C SER A 773 -76.48 -15.45 8.61
N ILE A 774 -76.06 -15.86 9.81
CA ILE A 774 -76.72 -16.92 10.57
C ILE A 774 -78.07 -16.44 11.13
N ALA A 775 -78.13 -15.19 11.62
CA ALA A 775 -79.40 -14.58 12.08
C ALA A 775 -80.42 -14.41 10.94
N GLN A 776 -79.96 -14.01 9.76
CA GLN A 776 -80.82 -13.95 8.59
C GLN A 776 -81.33 -15.33 8.11
N GLY A 777 -80.49 -16.36 8.12
CA GLY A 777 -80.87 -17.73 7.78
C GLY A 777 -81.87 -18.34 8.82
N MET A 778 -81.77 -17.98 10.10
CA MET A 778 -82.74 -18.37 11.12
C MET A 778 -84.09 -17.64 10.96
N ASN A 779 -84.09 -16.38 10.55
CA ASN A 779 -85.37 -15.68 10.23
C ASN A 779 -86.12 -16.24 9.01
N ASP A 780 -85.35 -16.59 7.96
CA ASP A 780 -85.91 -17.23 6.79
C ASP A 780 -86.54 -18.64 7.04
N VAL A 781 -85.94 -19.43 7.93
CA VAL A 781 -86.47 -20.70 8.38
C VAL A 781 -87.74 -20.53 9.30
N GLY A 782 -87.72 -19.40 10.06
CA GLY A 782 -88.93 -19.04 10.86
C GLY A 782 -90.16 -18.60 10.01
N GLN A 783 -89.98 -17.96 8.92
CA GLN A 783 -91.02 -17.54 8.00
C GLN A 783 -91.56 -18.67 7.13
N GLN A 784 -90.75 -19.69 6.81
CA GLN A 784 -91.27 -20.91 6.06
C GLN A 784 -92.13 -21.88 6.89
N LYS A 785 -92.16 -21.78 8.20
CA LYS A 785 -92.99 -22.60 9.08
C LYS A 785 -94.33 -21.99 9.42
N SER A 786 -94.63 -20.75 9.06
CA SER A 786 -95.94 -20.11 9.32
C SER A 786 -96.83 -20.03 8.08
N GLY A 787 -96.48 -20.69 6.95
CA GLY A 787 -97.32 -20.72 5.76
C GLY A 787 -97.95 -22.01 5.36
N VAL A 788 -98.14 -22.94 6.28
CA VAL A 788 -98.92 -24.17 6.00
C VAL A 788 -99.98 -24.39 7.14
N SER A 789 -101.04 -23.67 7.10
CA SER A 789 -102.36 -24.08 7.61
C SER A 789 -103.43 -23.10 7.13
N THR A 790 -104.10 -23.36 6.05
CA THR A 790 -105.47 -23.48 5.71
C THR A 790 -105.61 -23.73 4.20
#